data_8e2be10999ecfaeaca16ce404836c193
#
_entry.id   8e2be10999ecfaeaca16ce404836c193
#
_cell.length_a   1.000
_cell.length_b   1.000
_cell.length_c   1.000
_cell.angle_alpha   90.00
_cell.angle_beta   90.00
_cell.angle_gamma   90.00
#
_symmetry.space_group_name_H-M   'P 1'
#
loop_
_entity.id
_entity.type
_entity.pdbx_description
1 polymer ?
#
loop_
_entity_poly.entity_id
_entity_poly.type
_entity_poly.pdbx_seq_one_letter_code
_entity_poly.pdbx_strand_id
1 'polypeptide(L)'
;MGRNTDNFTVVALNRCDKKSCFAIGIRIARAGVARWCFHPRWKRKVFIRFSARDMAQNGKIGVSTENIFPIIKKFLYSDHEIFLRELVANAVDATQKLRTLAKAGDFAGEAGDETIEIRLDREAKTLTISDKGIGMTAEEVEKYINQIALSGATSFLDKYKDAGAIIGHFGLGFYSAFMVSDEVEIDTLSWQEGAKPVRWSCKGDPEYTLAEGSRATRGTDVVLHISADNAEFLEKHRIQELLQKYCRFMAVPIAFGKKTTWKDGKEVETDEPNIVNDVAPIWTRKPAELKAEDYEKFYHALYPMAEEPLFHIHLNVDYPFNLTGVLYFPRLKSNFDIQRNKIQLYCNQVFVTDSVEGIVPEYLTLLHGVIDSPDIPLNVSRSYLQSDQRVKQIAGYITKKVADRLTELFKADRAQYEAKWDDLKLFITYGMVTDEKFYERSSEFALLKNVDGKYFTFTEYRELVQGEQTDKAGDVVYLYTTDPEGQWSYVEAARAKGYDVLLMDGQLDAHLLGHLEQKLEKTRFMRVDANTVERLIDKGDAAAVSLSEEAQGVLREVVEGAARGEERVSVRFEELGETALPAIVTRNEFMRRMHDMQAMSPTNPMFGSMPQSIDVVLNSSHPLVKRMWKEAEAGLSGEIKSSEAILKPLEEELQAINERTKGVEYDKVPAEDKKRREELYEAIDAAKKERRDKFAEYGKNNVLVGQVIDLALLSNNMLKGEALQRFVERSVAIVVGAQQK
;
A
#
# COMPACT_ATOMS: atom_id res chain seq x y z
N MET A 1 -44.57 1.35 15.18
CA MET A 1 -44.66 2.50 16.10
C MET A 1 -43.67 2.27 17.25
N GLY A 2 -42.46 2.73 17.11
CA GLY A 2 -41.39 2.66 18.13
C GLY A 2 -41.04 4.08 18.54
N ARG A 3 -41.38 4.46 19.78
CA ARG A 3 -41.05 5.78 20.32
C ARG A 3 -39.61 5.72 20.83
N ASN A 4 -38.69 6.44 20.17
CA ASN A 4 -37.37 6.74 20.72
C ASN A 4 -37.52 7.85 21.78
N THR A 5 -37.21 7.53 23.02
CA THR A 5 -37.12 8.48 24.11
C THR A 5 -35.64 8.78 24.34
N ASP A 6 -35.16 9.92 23.81
CA ASP A 6 -33.81 10.41 24.11
C ASP A 6 -33.78 10.95 25.54
N ASN A 7 -33.11 10.23 26.40
CA ASN A 7 -32.80 10.62 27.77
C ASN A 7 -31.41 11.30 27.80
N PHE A 8 -31.39 12.63 27.98
CA PHE A 8 -30.14 13.36 28.22
C PHE A 8 -29.83 13.37 29.73
N THR A 9 -28.63 12.93 30.08
CA THR A 9 -28.12 13.01 31.46
C THR A 9 -27.08 14.15 31.52
N VAL A 10 -27.38 15.19 32.27
CA VAL A 10 -26.42 16.27 32.53
C VAL A 10 -25.83 16.05 33.92
N VAL A 11 -24.51 15.92 33.99
CA VAL A 11 -23.75 15.82 35.24
C VAL A 11 -23.10 17.18 35.50
N ALA A 12 -23.53 17.87 36.54
CA ALA A 12 -22.88 19.10 36.99
C ALA A 12 -21.93 18.79 38.15
N LEU A 13 -20.64 19.04 37.97
CA LEU A 13 -19.62 18.93 39.00
C LEU A 13 -19.45 20.30 39.68
N ASN A 14 -19.79 20.39 40.96
CA ASN A 14 -19.46 21.56 41.76
C ASN A 14 -18.19 21.28 42.59
N ARG A 15 -17.25 22.23 42.62
CA ARG A 15 -16.02 22.13 43.42
C ARG A 15 -16.35 21.96 44.88
N CYS A 16 -15.89 20.88 45.48
CA CYS A 16 -15.93 20.68 46.91
C CYS A 16 -14.53 20.45 47.43
N ASP A 17 -14.27 20.96 48.62
CA ASP A 17 -13.05 20.81 49.38
C ASP A 17 -12.81 19.34 49.77
N LYS A 18 -11.56 19.02 49.88
CA LYS A 18 -10.80 17.74 49.91
C LYS A 18 -11.36 16.48 50.60
N LYS A 19 -12.64 16.36 50.99
CA LYS A 19 -13.07 15.13 51.67
C LYS A 19 -14.37 14.43 51.27
N SER A 20 -15.14 14.91 50.28
CA SER A 20 -16.28 14.12 49.75
C SER A 20 -16.81 14.69 48.43
N CYS A 21 -16.67 13.93 47.34
CA CYS A 21 -17.30 14.18 46.05
C CYS A 21 -18.71 13.62 46.01
N PHE A 22 -19.73 14.46 45.80
CA PHE A 22 -21.10 14.01 45.53
C PHE A 22 -21.46 14.27 44.06
N ALA A 23 -21.94 13.26 43.37
CA ALA A 23 -22.53 13.42 42.02
C ALA A 23 -24.03 13.65 42.17
N ILE A 24 -24.53 14.72 41.54
CA ILE A 24 -25.96 15.03 41.46
C ILE A 24 -26.45 14.71 40.05
N GLY A 25 -27.32 13.71 39.92
CA GLY A 25 -27.93 13.33 38.65
C GLY A 25 -29.27 14.05 38.46
N ILE A 26 -29.47 14.73 37.34
CA ILE A 26 -30.75 15.36 36.98
C ILE A 26 -31.38 14.51 35.89
N ARG A 27 -32.61 14.04 36.12
CA ARG A 27 -33.43 13.37 35.09
C ARG A 27 -34.51 14.34 34.62
N ILE A 28 -34.45 14.75 33.37
CA ILE A 28 -35.43 15.65 32.75
C ILE A 28 -36.52 14.79 32.07
N ALA A 29 -37.77 14.92 32.53
CA ALA A 29 -38.91 14.29 31.92
C ALA A 29 -39.64 15.31 31.02
N ARG A 30 -40.28 14.81 29.95
CA ARG A 30 -40.91 15.57 28.84
C ARG A 30 -42.03 16.60 29.25
N ALA A 31 -42.33 16.73 30.53
CA ALA A 31 -43.42 17.62 31.04
C ALA A 31 -42.91 18.91 31.70
N GLY A 32 -41.66 19.30 31.48
CA GLY A 32 -41.16 20.60 31.97
C GLY A 32 -40.99 20.76 33.49
N VAL A 33 -41.00 19.65 34.23
CA VAL A 33 -40.80 19.66 35.68
C VAL A 33 -39.64 18.74 36.04
N ALA A 34 -38.55 19.31 36.56
CA ALA A 34 -37.42 18.56 37.05
C ALA A 34 -37.65 18.18 38.51
N ARG A 35 -37.56 16.88 38.85
CA ARG A 35 -37.67 16.36 40.20
C ARG A 35 -36.28 15.97 40.70
N TRP A 36 -35.86 16.58 41.79
CA TRP A 36 -34.60 16.28 42.43
C TRP A 36 -34.82 15.18 43.49
N CYS A 37 -34.01 14.15 43.43
CA CYS A 37 -33.94 13.14 44.49
C CYS A 37 -32.70 13.39 45.34
N PHE A 38 -32.93 13.73 46.63
CA PHE A 38 -31.85 13.89 47.63
C PHE A 38 -31.71 12.68 48.53
N HIS A 39 -30.50 12.46 49.02
CA HIS A 39 -30.19 11.48 50.02
C HIS A 39 -30.97 11.78 51.34
N PRO A 40 -31.32 10.78 52.18
CA PRO A 40 -32.31 10.85 53.29
C PRO A 40 -32.09 11.92 54.36
N ARG A 41 -31.02 12.64 54.35
CA ARG A 41 -30.69 13.64 55.39
C ARG A 41 -31.21 15.04 55.17
N TRP A 42 -31.90 15.36 54.04
CA TRP A 42 -32.37 16.71 53.73
C TRP A 42 -33.91 16.80 53.72
N LYS A 43 -34.47 17.54 54.65
CA LYS A 43 -35.93 17.66 54.86
C LYS A 43 -36.64 18.74 54.02
N ARG A 44 -36.03 19.34 53.01
CA ARG A 44 -36.68 20.38 52.14
C ARG A 44 -36.64 19.97 50.68
N LYS A 45 -37.83 19.94 50.04
CA LYS A 45 -38.02 19.76 48.60
C LYS A 45 -38.05 21.16 47.95
N VAL A 46 -37.10 21.42 47.09
CA VAL A 46 -37.10 22.63 46.25
C VAL A 46 -37.56 22.23 44.88
N PHE A 47 -38.65 22.85 44.38
CA PHE A 47 -39.14 22.72 43.01
C PHE A 47 -38.71 23.92 42.21
N ILE A 48 -37.88 23.75 41.20
CA ILE A 48 -37.56 24.77 40.22
C ILE A 48 -38.34 24.46 38.96
N ARG A 49 -39.19 25.37 38.52
CA ARG A 49 -39.97 25.27 37.31
C ARG A 49 -39.19 25.98 36.19
N PHE A 50 -38.64 25.24 35.26
CA PHE A 50 -38.09 25.85 34.05
C PHE A 50 -39.16 25.83 32.96
N SER A 51 -39.43 26.98 32.37
CA SER A 51 -40.29 27.08 31.19
C SER A 51 -39.43 26.72 29.96
N ALA A 52 -39.83 25.73 29.21
CA ALA A 52 -39.15 25.30 27.99
C ALA A 52 -39.17 26.35 26.86
N ARG A 53 -39.89 27.50 27.09
CA ARG A 53 -39.96 28.59 26.11
C ARG A 53 -38.77 29.57 26.19
N ASP A 54 -38.02 29.59 27.30
CA ASP A 54 -36.97 30.59 27.49
C ASP A 54 -35.55 30.13 27.11
N MET A 55 -35.41 28.87 26.55
CA MET A 55 -34.09 28.34 26.19
C MET A 55 -33.84 28.20 24.68
N ALA A 56 -34.79 28.58 23.85
CA ALA A 56 -34.57 28.67 22.41
C ALA A 56 -34.30 30.12 22.01
N GLN A 57 -33.08 30.58 22.20
CA GLN A 57 -32.59 31.78 21.54
C GLN A 57 -32.22 31.43 20.10
N ASN A 58 -33.03 31.81 19.14
CA ASN A 58 -32.67 31.79 17.72
C ASN A 58 -31.75 32.99 17.46
N GLY A 59 -30.43 32.74 17.42
CA GLY A 59 -29.43 33.70 17.04
C GLY A 59 -28.84 33.36 15.68
N LYS A 60 -28.40 34.35 14.92
CA LYS A 60 -27.54 34.10 13.73
C LYS A 60 -26.12 33.96 14.24
N ILE A 61 -25.40 32.96 13.73
CA ILE A 61 -23.95 32.84 13.94
C ILE A 61 -23.30 34.00 13.17
N GLY A 62 -22.66 34.92 13.88
CA GLY A 62 -21.91 36.03 13.30
C GLY A 62 -20.43 35.65 13.14
N VAL A 63 -19.79 36.14 12.10
CA VAL A 63 -18.34 36.04 11.90
C VAL A 63 -17.71 37.38 12.19
N SER A 64 -16.68 37.42 13.06
CA SER A 64 -15.87 38.65 13.27
C SER A 64 -14.90 38.77 12.11
N THR A 65 -15.04 39.81 11.29
CA THR A 65 -14.17 40.08 10.14
C THR A 65 -12.74 40.41 10.55
N GLU A 66 -12.50 40.92 11.73
CA GLU A 66 -11.17 41.25 12.27
C GLU A 66 -10.26 40.02 12.42
N ASN A 67 -10.84 38.83 12.64
CA ASN A 67 -10.09 37.60 12.86
C ASN A 67 -9.98 36.71 11.59
N ILE A 68 -10.67 37.07 10.50
CA ILE A 68 -10.80 36.16 9.35
C ILE A 68 -9.52 36.13 8.51
N PHE A 69 -8.85 37.27 8.29
CA PHE A 69 -7.59 37.31 7.53
C PHE A 69 -6.46 36.55 8.21
N PRO A 70 -6.23 36.65 9.56
CA PRO A 70 -5.28 35.78 10.25
C PRO A 70 -5.60 34.29 10.13
N ILE A 71 -6.89 33.89 10.09
CA ILE A 71 -7.31 32.51 9.92
C ILE A 71 -7.01 32.03 8.49
N ILE A 72 -7.32 32.87 7.50
CA ILE A 72 -7.02 32.56 6.07
C ILE A 72 -5.51 32.40 5.89
N LYS A 73 -4.71 33.35 6.38
CA LYS A 73 -3.24 33.33 6.27
C LYS A 73 -2.60 32.11 6.92
N LYS A 74 -3.13 31.60 8.05
CA LYS A 74 -2.49 30.53 8.83
C LYS A 74 -3.08 29.14 8.66
N PHE A 75 -4.36 29.02 8.32
CA PHE A 75 -5.08 27.75 8.45
C PHE A 75 -5.84 27.31 7.20
N LEU A 76 -6.10 28.22 6.25
CA LEU A 76 -6.89 27.86 5.08
C LEU A 76 -6.06 27.08 4.04
N TYR A 77 -4.79 27.43 3.92
CA TYR A 77 -3.86 26.81 3.00
C TYR A 77 -2.57 26.42 3.73
N SER A 78 -2.13 25.19 3.50
CA SER A 78 -0.89 24.66 4.09
C SER A 78 0.38 25.16 3.39
N ASP A 79 0.23 25.68 2.16
CA ASP A 79 1.34 26.07 1.30
C ASP A 79 1.05 27.42 0.64
N HIS A 80 1.98 28.37 0.75
CA HIS A 80 1.85 29.70 0.18
C HIS A 80 1.88 29.67 -1.36
N GLU A 81 2.55 28.71 -1.97
CA GLU A 81 2.65 28.58 -3.45
C GLU A 81 1.29 28.52 -4.15
N ILE A 82 0.25 28.07 -3.45
CA ILE A 82 -1.10 27.85 -3.99
C ILE A 82 -1.74 29.16 -4.47
N PHE A 83 -1.28 30.34 -3.98
CA PHE A 83 -1.85 31.62 -4.39
C PHE A 83 -1.86 31.80 -5.91
N LEU A 84 -0.77 31.42 -6.58
CA LEU A 84 -0.66 31.57 -8.04
C LEU A 84 -1.66 30.68 -8.77
N ARG A 85 -1.82 29.43 -8.34
CA ARG A 85 -2.84 28.52 -8.88
C ARG A 85 -4.25 29.09 -8.77
N GLU A 86 -4.62 29.59 -7.58
CA GLU A 86 -5.96 30.09 -7.32
C GLU A 86 -6.28 31.35 -8.13
N LEU A 87 -5.33 32.30 -8.24
CA LEU A 87 -5.53 33.52 -9.00
C LEU A 87 -5.57 33.27 -10.51
N VAL A 88 -4.68 32.43 -11.03
CA VAL A 88 -4.71 32.05 -12.46
C VAL A 88 -5.97 31.23 -12.79
N ALA A 89 -6.42 30.33 -11.88
CA ALA A 89 -7.69 29.61 -12.04
C ALA A 89 -8.89 30.56 -12.10
N ASN A 90 -8.91 31.63 -11.30
CA ASN A 90 -9.96 32.68 -11.38
C ASN A 90 -9.95 33.41 -12.72
N ALA A 91 -8.77 33.71 -13.27
CA ALA A 91 -8.62 34.31 -14.58
C ALA A 91 -9.09 33.36 -15.71
N VAL A 92 -8.79 32.07 -15.59
CA VAL A 92 -9.33 31.02 -16.50
C VAL A 92 -10.85 30.98 -16.42
N ASP A 93 -11.43 30.97 -15.22
CA ASP A 93 -12.88 30.97 -15.01
C ASP A 93 -13.57 32.20 -15.62
N ALA A 94 -12.98 33.40 -15.46
CA ALA A 94 -13.48 34.64 -16.06
C ALA A 94 -13.53 34.53 -17.59
N THR A 95 -12.50 33.92 -18.20
CA THR A 95 -12.42 33.71 -19.65
C THR A 95 -13.40 32.62 -20.11
N GLN A 96 -13.54 31.53 -19.38
CA GLN A 96 -14.52 30.46 -19.69
C GLN A 96 -15.95 30.95 -19.59
N LYS A 97 -16.27 31.82 -18.62
CA LYS A 97 -17.58 32.48 -18.52
C LYS A 97 -17.85 33.34 -19.76
N LEU A 98 -16.87 34.08 -20.24
CA LEU A 98 -17.01 34.85 -21.48
C LEU A 98 -17.30 33.97 -22.70
N ARG A 99 -16.57 32.85 -22.85
CA ARG A 99 -16.81 31.86 -23.91
C ARG A 99 -18.22 31.29 -23.85
N THR A 100 -18.72 31.05 -22.64
CA THR A 100 -20.09 30.56 -22.41
C THR A 100 -21.13 31.60 -22.81
N LEU A 101 -20.96 32.86 -22.43
CA LEU A 101 -21.82 33.96 -22.81
C LEU A 101 -21.87 34.16 -24.33
N ALA A 102 -20.70 34.07 -25.00
CA ALA A 102 -20.60 34.16 -26.47
C ALA A 102 -21.35 33.00 -27.16
N LYS A 103 -21.19 31.75 -26.65
CA LYS A 103 -21.93 30.58 -27.17
C LYS A 103 -23.43 30.69 -26.96
N ALA A 104 -23.86 31.26 -25.85
CA ALA A 104 -25.29 31.47 -25.53
C ALA A 104 -25.91 32.65 -26.34
N GLY A 105 -25.09 33.47 -26.97
CA GLY A 105 -25.54 34.68 -27.68
C GLY A 105 -25.81 35.88 -26.78
N ASP A 106 -25.46 35.80 -25.50
CA ASP A 106 -25.63 36.89 -24.51
C ASP A 106 -24.47 37.93 -24.64
N PHE A 107 -23.35 37.58 -25.30
CA PHE A 107 -22.24 38.46 -25.61
C PHE A 107 -22.09 38.63 -27.14
N ALA A 108 -22.40 39.83 -27.62
CA ALA A 108 -22.38 40.16 -29.06
C ALA A 108 -20.98 40.64 -29.58
N GLY A 109 -20.01 40.82 -28.70
CA GLY A 109 -18.66 41.22 -29.05
C GLY A 109 -17.76 40.09 -29.54
N GLU A 110 -16.62 40.43 -30.13
CA GLU A 110 -15.57 39.43 -30.39
C GLU A 110 -14.82 39.09 -29.09
N ALA A 111 -14.58 37.81 -28.91
CA ALA A 111 -13.79 37.36 -27.72
C ALA A 111 -12.33 37.88 -27.85
N GLY A 112 -11.77 37.94 -29.05
CA GLY A 112 -10.44 38.44 -29.32
C GLY A 112 -9.35 37.55 -28.74
N ASP A 113 -8.22 38.16 -28.36
CA ASP A 113 -7.15 37.45 -27.66
C ASP A 113 -7.55 37.19 -26.22
N GLU A 114 -7.59 35.92 -25.83
CA GLU A 114 -7.99 35.43 -24.49
C GLU A 114 -6.80 35.13 -23.58
N THR A 115 -5.57 35.40 -24.04
CA THR A 115 -4.34 35.08 -23.31
C THR A 115 -4.31 35.79 -21.95
N ILE A 116 -4.13 35.03 -20.91
CA ILE A 116 -3.85 35.51 -19.54
C ILE A 116 -2.39 35.90 -19.50
N GLU A 117 -2.08 37.11 -19.06
CA GLU A 117 -0.72 37.65 -19.03
C GLU A 117 -0.25 37.74 -17.56
N ILE A 118 0.91 37.18 -17.26
CA ILE A 118 1.55 37.31 -15.96
C ILE A 118 2.77 38.21 -16.11
N ARG A 119 2.78 39.30 -15.33
CA ARG A 119 3.84 40.33 -15.35
C ARG A 119 4.49 40.40 -13.97
N LEU A 120 5.80 40.36 -13.95
CA LEU A 120 6.63 40.50 -12.76
C LEU A 120 7.46 41.80 -12.86
N ASP A 121 7.26 42.71 -11.92
CA ASP A 121 8.06 43.93 -11.76
C ASP A 121 8.84 43.86 -10.45
N ARG A 122 10.15 43.68 -10.55
CA ARG A 122 11.05 43.57 -9.40
C ARG A 122 11.30 44.90 -8.69
N GLU A 123 11.28 46.01 -9.45
CA GLU A 123 11.52 47.34 -8.91
C GLU A 123 10.30 47.83 -8.10
N ALA A 124 9.11 47.65 -8.67
CA ALA A 124 7.84 47.92 -8.00
C ALA A 124 7.45 46.87 -6.96
N LYS A 125 8.17 45.72 -6.95
CA LYS A 125 7.85 44.52 -6.13
C LYS A 125 6.44 44.01 -6.35
N THR A 126 5.98 43.99 -7.60
CA THR A 126 4.63 43.54 -7.94
C THR A 126 4.62 42.34 -8.85
N LEU A 127 3.62 41.47 -8.62
CA LEU A 127 3.23 40.40 -9.51
C LEU A 127 1.80 40.67 -9.98
N THR A 128 1.59 40.80 -11.28
CA THR A 128 0.27 41.07 -11.86
C THR A 128 -0.23 39.88 -12.66
N ILE A 129 -1.48 39.48 -12.41
CA ILE A 129 -2.22 38.50 -13.20
C ILE A 129 -3.31 39.26 -13.95
N SER A 130 -3.26 39.26 -15.28
CA SER A 130 -4.15 40.01 -16.16
C SER A 130 -4.96 39.06 -17.04
N ASP A 131 -6.28 39.10 -16.94
CA ASP A 131 -7.20 38.39 -17.82
C ASP A 131 -7.98 39.36 -18.73
N LYS A 132 -8.55 38.82 -19.82
CA LYS A 132 -9.44 39.50 -20.74
C LYS A 132 -10.85 38.87 -20.72
N GLY A 133 -11.22 38.28 -19.57
CA GLY A 133 -12.49 37.63 -19.34
C GLY A 133 -13.67 38.56 -19.16
N ILE A 134 -14.66 38.17 -18.37
CA ILE A 134 -15.90 38.95 -18.19
C ILE A 134 -15.70 40.25 -17.45
N GLY A 135 -14.64 40.42 -16.66
CA GLY A 135 -14.49 41.55 -15.73
C GLY A 135 -15.60 41.65 -14.69
N MET A 136 -15.65 42.78 -13.93
CA MET A 136 -16.63 43.01 -12.88
C MET A 136 -17.10 44.44 -12.90
N THR A 137 -18.38 44.67 -12.52
CA THR A 137 -18.92 46.00 -12.18
C THR A 137 -18.61 46.34 -10.70
N ALA A 138 -18.83 47.58 -10.24
CA ALA A 138 -18.63 47.97 -8.87
C ALA A 138 -19.47 47.13 -7.90
N GLU A 139 -20.71 46.87 -8.24
CA GLU A 139 -21.66 46.05 -7.45
C GLU A 139 -21.21 44.57 -7.42
N GLU A 140 -20.60 44.07 -8.49
CA GLU A 140 -20.05 42.72 -8.54
C GLU A 140 -18.79 42.59 -7.68
N VAL A 141 -17.93 43.64 -7.67
CA VAL A 141 -16.76 43.69 -6.76
C VAL A 141 -17.22 43.70 -5.29
N GLU A 142 -18.18 44.55 -4.94
CA GLU A 142 -18.75 44.59 -3.58
C GLU A 142 -19.36 43.24 -3.17
N LYS A 143 -20.01 42.55 -4.11
CA LYS A 143 -20.68 41.28 -3.85
C LYS A 143 -19.75 40.09 -3.78
N TYR A 144 -18.77 39.97 -4.69
CA TYR A 144 -17.98 38.77 -4.84
C TYR A 144 -16.55 38.88 -4.30
N ILE A 145 -16.04 40.10 -4.13
CA ILE A 145 -14.72 40.34 -3.54
C ILE A 145 -14.84 40.70 -2.05
N ASN A 146 -15.82 41.51 -1.64
CA ASN A 146 -15.97 41.93 -0.24
C ASN A 146 -16.76 40.94 0.62
N GLN A 147 -17.41 39.93 0.03
CA GLN A 147 -18.13 38.89 0.79
C GLN A 147 -17.36 37.55 0.71
N ILE A 148 -16.71 37.24 1.81
CA ILE A 148 -15.91 36.00 1.95
C ILE A 148 -16.81 34.78 1.85
N ALA A 149 -16.35 33.75 1.13
CA ALA A 149 -17.09 32.51 0.87
C ALA A 149 -18.38 32.70 0.02
N LEU A 150 -18.48 33.76 -0.75
CA LEU A 150 -19.52 33.92 -1.76
C LEU A 150 -18.91 33.80 -3.17
N SER A 151 -19.33 32.82 -3.93
CA SER A 151 -18.91 32.62 -5.31
C SER A 151 -20.06 32.90 -6.30
N GLY A 152 -19.75 33.64 -7.35
CA GLY A 152 -20.67 33.82 -8.48
C GLY A 152 -20.78 32.60 -9.39
N ALA A 153 -19.99 31.57 -9.18
CA ALA A 153 -19.97 30.36 -10.00
C ALA A 153 -21.29 29.59 -9.94
N THR A 154 -21.85 29.41 -8.74
CA THR A 154 -23.12 28.66 -8.57
C THR A 154 -24.27 29.31 -9.33
N SER A 155 -24.47 30.61 -9.17
CA SER A 155 -25.53 31.35 -9.88
C SER A 155 -25.31 31.39 -11.39
N PHE A 156 -24.06 31.35 -11.85
CA PHE A 156 -23.73 31.27 -13.26
C PHE A 156 -24.06 29.88 -13.83
N LEU A 157 -23.66 28.81 -13.14
CA LEU A 157 -23.96 27.42 -13.52
C LEU A 157 -25.46 27.10 -13.53
N ASP A 158 -26.23 27.67 -12.60
CA ASP A 158 -27.68 27.54 -12.57
C ASP A 158 -28.33 28.14 -13.81
N LYS A 159 -27.78 29.27 -14.32
CA LYS A 159 -28.24 29.95 -15.54
C LYS A 159 -27.78 29.25 -16.82
N TYR A 160 -26.52 28.78 -16.86
CA TYR A 160 -25.85 28.19 -18.02
C TYR A 160 -25.41 26.75 -17.71
N LYS A 161 -26.34 25.79 -17.85
CA LYS A 161 -26.12 24.38 -17.46
C LYS A 161 -24.98 23.69 -18.20
N ASP A 162 -24.64 24.16 -19.40
CA ASP A 162 -23.55 23.61 -20.23
C ASP A 162 -22.19 24.26 -19.92
N ALA A 163 -22.08 25.11 -18.91
CA ALA A 163 -20.86 25.80 -18.49
C ALA A 163 -19.95 24.93 -17.58
N GLY A 164 -19.89 23.62 -17.80
CA GLY A 164 -19.27 22.63 -16.91
C GLY A 164 -17.78 22.79 -16.60
N ALA A 165 -17.08 23.81 -17.14
CA ALA A 165 -15.64 23.99 -16.98
C ALA A 165 -15.25 25.01 -15.90
N ILE A 166 -16.20 25.49 -15.08
CA ILE A 166 -15.90 26.48 -14.02
C ILE A 166 -15.31 25.78 -12.81
N ILE A 167 -14.22 26.33 -12.26
CA ILE A 167 -13.39 25.72 -11.23
C ILE A 167 -13.66 26.30 -9.83
N GLY A 168 -13.94 27.62 -9.75
CA GLY A 168 -14.00 28.40 -8.51
C GLY A 168 -15.35 28.35 -7.81
N HIS A 169 -15.63 27.33 -6.96
CA HIS A 169 -16.93 27.20 -6.27
C HIS A 169 -16.99 27.81 -4.87
N PHE A 170 -15.87 28.02 -4.18
CA PHE A 170 -15.86 28.33 -2.74
C PHE A 170 -15.81 29.81 -2.40
N GLY A 171 -15.44 30.70 -3.34
CA GLY A 171 -15.31 32.13 -3.09
C GLY A 171 -14.19 32.49 -2.08
N LEU A 172 -13.18 31.65 -1.96
CA LEU A 172 -12.06 31.81 -1.03
C LEU A 172 -10.70 31.92 -1.72
N GLY A 173 -10.58 31.42 -2.95
CA GLY A 173 -9.31 31.35 -3.68
C GLY A 173 -8.62 32.69 -3.87
N PHE A 174 -9.39 33.78 -4.11
CA PHE A 174 -8.86 35.13 -4.24
C PHE A 174 -8.06 35.58 -2.99
N TYR A 175 -8.53 35.21 -1.80
CA TYR A 175 -7.90 35.65 -0.55
C TYR A 175 -6.54 35.01 -0.28
N SER A 176 -6.16 33.96 -1.04
CA SER A 176 -4.81 33.42 -1.01
C SER A 176 -3.73 34.44 -1.40
N ALA A 177 -4.10 35.49 -2.15
CA ALA A 177 -3.25 36.62 -2.50
C ALA A 177 -2.62 37.28 -1.25
N PHE A 178 -3.37 37.37 -0.16
CA PHE A 178 -2.91 38.00 1.11
C PHE A 178 -1.92 37.12 1.91
N MET A 179 -1.66 35.91 1.47
CA MET A 179 -0.62 35.06 2.07
C MET A 179 0.78 35.52 1.68
N VAL A 180 0.91 36.14 0.50
CA VAL A 180 2.21 36.50 -0.10
C VAL A 180 2.36 38.03 -0.30
N SER A 181 1.32 38.81 -0.10
CA SER A 181 1.32 40.26 -0.36
C SER A 181 0.85 41.09 0.83
N ASP A 182 1.41 42.31 0.94
CA ASP A 182 1.00 43.29 1.93
C ASP A 182 -0.20 44.14 1.46
N GLU A 183 -0.39 44.24 0.12
CA GLU A 183 -1.50 44.94 -0.50
C GLU A 183 -1.89 44.21 -1.78
N VAL A 184 -3.18 44.12 -2.06
CA VAL A 184 -3.76 43.60 -3.29
C VAL A 184 -4.62 44.64 -3.95
N GLU A 185 -4.40 44.88 -5.24
CA GLU A 185 -5.23 45.79 -6.04
C GLU A 185 -5.94 44.98 -7.13
N ILE A 186 -7.16 45.37 -7.47
CA ILE A 186 -7.92 44.88 -8.62
C ILE A 186 -8.27 46.11 -9.48
N ASP A 187 -7.91 46.10 -10.78
CA ASP A 187 -8.43 47.05 -11.78
C ASP A 187 -9.24 46.22 -12.80
N THR A 188 -10.53 46.50 -12.92
CA THR A 188 -11.46 45.66 -13.68
C THR A 188 -12.47 46.46 -14.49
N LEU A 189 -12.82 45.93 -15.68
CA LEU A 189 -13.88 46.47 -16.54
C LEU A 189 -14.79 45.32 -16.98
N SER A 190 -16.08 45.42 -16.64
CA SER A 190 -17.08 44.42 -17.01
C SER A 190 -17.35 44.39 -18.53
N TRP A 191 -17.72 43.22 -19.02
CA TRP A 191 -18.19 42.98 -20.39
C TRP A 191 -19.56 43.66 -20.67
N GLN A 192 -20.28 44.10 -19.66
CA GLN A 192 -21.62 44.66 -19.77
C GLN A 192 -21.54 46.06 -20.45
N GLU A 193 -22.48 46.29 -21.34
CA GLU A 193 -22.51 47.60 -22.08
C GLU A 193 -22.69 48.77 -21.13
N GLY A 194 -21.87 49.81 -21.28
CA GLY A 194 -21.88 51.01 -20.43
C GLY A 194 -21.22 50.83 -19.07
N ALA A 195 -20.61 49.68 -18.76
CA ALA A 195 -19.83 49.49 -17.52
C ALA A 195 -18.66 50.45 -17.44
N LYS A 196 -18.38 50.94 -16.24
CA LYS A 196 -17.22 51.82 -15.94
C LYS A 196 -16.10 50.98 -15.33
N PRO A 197 -14.82 51.32 -15.57
CA PRO A 197 -13.71 50.65 -14.93
C PRO A 197 -13.71 50.94 -13.42
N VAL A 198 -13.34 49.96 -12.64
CA VAL A 198 -13.35 49.99 -11.16
C VAL A 198 -12.00 49.55 -10.65
N ARG A 199 -11.45 50.32 -9.70
CA ARG A 199 -10.26 49.95 -8.94
C ARG A 199 -10.63 49.68 -7.50
N TRP A 200 -10.22 48.56 -7.00
CA TRP A 200 -10.35 48.12 -5.62
C TRP A 200 -8.96 47.86 -5.05
N SER A 201 -8.73 48.23 -3.76
CA SER A 201 -7.50 47.89 -3.06
C SER A 201 -7.76 47.57 -1.59
N CYS A 202 -6.93 46.67 -1.03
CA CYS A 202 -6.99 46.21 0.35
C CYS A 202 -5.60 45.81 0.85
N LYS A 203 -5.30 46.12 2.14
CA LYS A 203 -4.01 45.78 2.78
C LYS A 203 -4.07 44.54 3.66
N GLY A 204 -5.07 43.68 3.46
CA GLY A 204 -5.24 42.47 4.23
C GLY A 204 -5.82 42.71 5.63
N ASP A 205 -6.56 43.78 5.77
CA ASP A 205 -7.42 44.15 6.89
C ASP A 205 -8.89 44.21 6.40
N PRO A 206 -9.89 44.45 7.28
CA PRO A 206 -11.28 44.53 6.87
C PRO A 206 -11.62 45.78 6.03
N GLU A 207 -10.71 46.73 5.89
CA GLU A 207 -10.93 47.99 5.18
C GLU A 207 -10.48 47.84 3.71
N TYR A 208 -11.27 48.38 2.80
CA TYR A 208 -10.95 48.44 1.38
C TYR A 208 -11.22 49.81 0.81
N THR A 209 -10.60 50.12 -0.31
CA THR A 209 -10.86 51.34 -1.07
C THR A 209 -11.46 50.94 -2.44
N LEU A 210 -12.55 51.63 -2.84
CA LEU A 210 -13.15 51.49 -4.15
C LEU A 210 -13.08 52.83 -4.88
N ALA A 211 -12.53 52.86 -6.08
CA ALA A 211 -12.31 54.06 -6.89
C ALA A 211 -12.59 53.81 -8.37
N GLU A 212 -12.57 54.85 -9.20
CA GLU A 212 -12.61 54.69 -10.65
C GLU A 212 -11.31 54.04 -11.13
N GLY A 213 -11.43 52.99 -11.96
CA GLY A 213 -10.33 52.25 -12.50
C GLY A 213 -9.71 52.90 -13.77
N SER A 214 -8.63 52.33 -14.25
CA SER A 214 -7.89 52.80 -15.41
C SER A 214 -8.03 51.91 -16.63
N ARG A 215 -8.66 50.75 -16.54
CA ARG A 215 -8.76 49.77 -17.62
C ARG A 215 -9.62 50.31 -18.78
N ALA A 216 -9.07 50.20 -20.01
CA ALA A 216 -9.75 50.62 -21.23
C ALA A 216 -10.46 49.43 -21.92
N THR A 217 -10.13 48.19 -21.59
CA THR A 217 -10.69 46.99 -22.17
C THR A 217 -11.24 46.05 -21.09
N ARG A 218 -12.23 45.22 -21.43
CA ARG A 218 -12.81 44.26 -20.47
C ARG A 218 -11.75 43.33 -19.91
N GLY A 219 -12.01 42.81 -18.70
CA GLY A 219 -11.16 41.87 -17.98
C GLY A 219 -10.72 42.39 -16.64
N THR A 220 -9.77 41.76 -16.01
CA THR A 220 -9.31 42.07 -14.65
C THR A 220 -7.79 42.00 -14.54
N ASP A 221 -7.19 42.99 -13.93
CA ASP A 221 -5.80 42.96 -13.44
C ASP A 221 -5.85 42.76 -11.91
N VAL A 222 -5.19 41.69 -11.45
CA VAL A 222 -4.94 41.49 -10.01
C VAL A 222 -3.47 41.76 -9.76
N VAL A 223 -3.17 42.81 -9.01
CA VAL A 223 -1.80 43.27 -8.68
C VAL A 223 -1.50 42.93 -7.24
N LEU A 224 -0.45 42.17 -7.01
CA LEU A 224 0.06 41.75 -5.71
C LEU A 224 1.31 42.56 -5.38
N HIS A 225 1.29 43.32 -4.30
CA HIS A 225 2.47 43.95 -3.72
C HIS A 225 3.13 42.92 -2.79
N ILE A 226 4.16 42.26 -3.29
CA ILE A 226 4.78 41.10 -2.61
C ILE A 226 5.47 41.58 -1.32
N SER A 227 5.14 40.92 -0.21
CA SER A 227 5.71 41.19 1.10
C SER A 227 7.20 40.82 1.18
N ALA A 228 7.94 41.43 2.09
CA ALA A 228 9.36 41.19 2.26
C ALA A 228 9.66 39.71 2.63
N ASP A 229 8.80 39.06 3.39
CA ASP A 229 8.95 37.67 3.82
C ASP A 229 8.74 36.66 2.66
N ASN A 230 8.12 37.12 1.57
CA ASN A 230 7.79 36.31 0.39
C ASN A 230 8.55 36.76 -0.87
N ALA A 231 9.73 37.37 -0.70
CA ALA A 231 10.54 37.95 -1.80
C ALA A 231 10.96 36.89 -2.86
N GLU A 232 10.91 35.61 -2.55
CA GLU A 232 11.15 34.53 -3.51
C GLU A 232 10.20 34.59 -4.72
N PHE A 233 8.97 35.06 -4.56
CA PHE A 233 7.99 35.20 -5.63
C PHE A 233 8.25 36.43 -6.54
N LEU A 234 9.29 37.21 -6.29
CA LEU A 234 9.83 38.22 -7.19
C LEU A 234 10.91 37.66 -8.13
N GLU A 235 11.26 36.37 -7.99
CA GLU A 235 12.23 35.70 -8.85
C GLU A 235 11.53 35.05 -10.05
N LYS A 236 11.99 35.38 -11.27
CA LYS A 236 11.39 34.89 -12.55
C LYS A 236 11.36 33.36 -12.60
N HIS A 237 12.45 32.69 -12.19
CA HIS A 237 12.54 31.23 -12.21
C HIS A 237 11.52 30.60 -11.25
N ARG A 238 11.28 31.21 -10.09
CA ARG A 238 10.33 30.72 -9.09
C ARG A 238 8.90 30.75 -9.62
N ILE A 239 8.49 31.86 -10.22
CA ILE A 239 7.17 31.97 -10.85
C ILE A 239 7.03 30.97 -12.00
N GLN A 240 8.07 30.80 -12.82
CA GLN A 240 8.06 29.82 -13.92
C GLN A 240 7.90 28.39 -13.42
N GLU A 241 8.59 28.03 -12.35
CA GLU A 241 8.45 26.73 -11.68
C GLU A 241 7.01 26.50 -11.20
N LEU A 242 6.42 27.48 -10.53
CA LEU A 242 5.03 27.39 -10.04
C LEU A 242 4.01 27.30 -11.17
N LEU A 243 4.20 28.04 -12.26
CA LEU A 243 3.35 27.95 -13.44
C LEU A 243 3.44 26.56 -14.09
N GLN A 244 4.63 25.99 -14.17
CA GLN A 244 4.82 24.61 -14.67
C GLN A 244 4.19 23.58 -13.74
N LYS A 245 4.26 23.76 -12.43
CA LYS A 245 3.69 22.85 -11.44
C LYS A 245 2.15 22.87 -11.42
N TYR A 246 1.57 24.08 -11.37
CA TYR A 246 0.13 24.25 -11.09
C TYR A 246 -0.73 24.58 -12.31
N CYS A 247 -0.16 25.23 -13.32
CA CYS A 247 -0.92 25.83 -14.44
C CYS A 247 -0.65 25.19 -15.79
N ARG A 248 0.23 24.18 -15.85
CA ARG A 248 0.76 23.59 -17.08
C ARG A 248 -0.29 23.18 -18.10
N PHE A 249 -1.48 22.79 -17.65
CA PHE A 249 -2.52 22.25 -18.53
C PHE A 249 -3.83 23.03 -18.48
N MET A 250 -3.82 24.24 -17.95
CA MET A 250 -5.03 25.07 -17.89
C MET A 250 -5.56 25.40 -19.30
N ALA A 251 -6.89 25.48 -19.41
CA ALA A 251 -7.62 25.54 -20.70
C ALA A 251 -7.57 26.90 -21.43
N VAL A 252 -6.82 27.87 -20.91
CA VAL A 252 -6.63 29.20 -21.49
C VAL A 252 -5.13 29.45 -21.62
N PRO A 253 -4.63 30.05 -22.75
CA PRO A 253 -3.22 30.35 -22.89
C PRO A 253 -2.72 31.30 -21.79
N ILE A 254 -1.57 30.97 -21.19
CA ILE A 254 -0.94 31.76 -20.13
C ILE A 254 0.43 32.21 -20.64
N ALA A 255 0.63 33.52 -20.72
CA ALA A 255 1.87 34.13 -21.13
C ALA A 255 2.69 34.58 -19.92
N PHE A 256 3.96 34.20 -19.87
CA PHE A 256 4.91 34.71 -18.88
C PHE A 256 6.24 35.08 -19.56
N GLY A 257 6.49 36.36 -19.66
CA GLY A 257 7.63 36.91 -20.39
C GLY A 257 7.52 36.77 -21.91
N LYS A 258 8.64 36.94 -22.60
CA LYS A 258 8.75 36.82 -24.02
C LYS A 258 9.51 35.55 -24.43
N LYS A 259 9.22 35.00 -25.60
CA LYS A 259 10.00 33.88 -26.14
C LYS A 259 11.43 34.32 -26.42
N THR A 260 12.35 33.45 -26.10
CA THR A 260 13.78 33.64 -26.40
C THR A 260 14.19 32.76 -27.59
N THR A 261 15.06 33.27 -28.41
CA THR A 261 15.68 32.56 -29.53
C THR A 261 17.20 32.70 -29.48
N TRP A 262 17.91 31.65 -29.91
CA TRP A 262 19.36 31.69 -30.01
C TRP A 262 19.77 32.36 -31.34
N LYS A 263 20.41 33.53 -31.25
CA LYS A 263 21.04 34.20 -32.41
C LYS A 263 22.50 34.47 -32.06
N ASP A 264 23.39 34.03 -32.91
CA ASP A 264 24.86 34.26 -32.79
C ASP A 264 25.46 33.81 -31.42
N GLY A 265 24.93 32.69 -30.88
CA GLY A 265 25.39 32.14 -29.59
C GLY A 265 24.90 32.92 -28.35
N LYS A 266 23.97 33.84 -28.51
CA LYS A 266 23.31 34.59 -27.45
C LYS A 266 21.82 34.37 -27.47
N GLU A 267 21.23 34.28 -26.29
CA GLU A 267 19.77 34.25 -26.10
C GLU A 267 19.22 35.66 -26.30
N VAL A 268 18.30 35.82 -27.25
CA VAL A 268 17.66 37.10 -27.59
C VAL A 268 16.16 36.95 -27.43
N GLU A 269 15.55 37.88 -26.67
CA GLU A 269 14.10 37.97 -26.56
C GLU A 269 13.46 38.37 -27.89
N THR A 270 12.37 37.70 -28.24
CA THR A 270 11.50 38.03 -29.39
C THR A 270 10.35 38.93 -28.94
N ASP A 271 9.55 39.45 -29.88
CA ASP A 271 8.33 40.19 -29.56
C ASP A 271 7.14 39.26 -29.25
N GLU A 272 7.28 37.93 -29.43
CA GLU A 272 6.21 36.98 -29.18
C GLU A 272 6.10 36.64 -27.69
N PRO A 273 4.85 36.55 -27.12
CA PRO A 273 4.65 36.10 -25.77
C PRO A 273 5.11 34.66 -25.61
N ASN A 274 5.70 34.35 -24.46
CA ASN A 274 6.06 33.00 -24.06
C ASN A 274 4.85 32.31 -23.41
N ILE A 275 4.14 31.46 -24.16
CA ILE A 275 3.05 30.63 -23.62
C ILE A 275 3.65 29.48 -22.86
N VAL A 276 3.28 29.35 -21.56
CA VAL A 276 3.89 28.42 -20.62
C VAL A 276 3.07 27.14 -20.38
N ASN A 277 1.87 27.05 -20.93
CA ASN A 277 0.96 25.93 -20.73
C ASN A 277 0.49 25.29 -22.04
N ASP A 278 0.00 24.05 -21.95
CA ASP A 278 -0.68 23.32 -23.03
C ASP A 278 -2.19 23.34 -22.76
N VAL A 279 -2.91 24.04 -23.61
CA VAL A 279 -4.37 24.26 -23.47
C VAL A 279 -5.23 23.06 -23.89
N ALA A 280 -4.64 22.10 -24.62
CA ALA A 280 -5.33 20.92 -25.15
C ALA A 280 -4.51 19.65 -24.92
N PRO A 281 -4.24 19.29 -23.66
CA PRO A 281 -3.46 18.12 -23.33
C PRO A 281 -4.12 16.85 -23.88
N ILE A 282 -3.33 15.80 -24.09
CA ILE A 282 -3.78 14.60 -24.81
C ILE A 282 -5.02 13.94 -24.22
N TRP A 283 -5.23 14.00 -22.92
CA TRP A 283 -6.39 13.37 -22.27
C TRP A 283 -7.72 14.09 -22.52
N THR A 284 -7.68 15.31 -23.03
CA THR A 284 -8.88 16.06 -23.46
C THR A 284 -9.28 15.75 -24.90
N ARG A 285 -8.41 15.06 -25.65
CA ARG A 285 -8.63 14.67 -27.04
C ARG A 285 -9.19 13.26 -27.12
N LYS A 286 -9.91 12.94 -28.20
CA LYS A 286 -10.44 11.59 -28.40
C LYS A 286 -9.32 10.60 -28.70
N PRO A 287 -9.34 9.38 -28.11
CA PRO A 287 -8.31 8.37 -28.38
C PRO A 287 -8.09 8.06 -29.87
N ALA A 288 -9.15 8.12 -30.67
CA ALA A 288 -9.10 7.88 -32.12
C ALA A 288 -8.30 8.94 -32.91
N GLU A 289 -8.06 10.11 -32.33
CA GLU A 289 -7.30 11.21 -32.92
C GLU A 289 -5.80 11.18 -32.57
N LEU A 290 -5.40 10.25 -31.68
CA LEU A 290 -4.06 10.14 -31.10
C LEU A 290 -3.32 8.93 -31.66
N LYS A 291 -2.01 9.09 -31.84
CA LYS A 291 -1.08 8.03 -32.23
C LYS A 291 -0.24 7.60 -31.02
N ALA A 292 0.43 6.46 -31.14
CA ALA A 292 1.32 5.95 -30.08
C ALA A 292 2.40 6.97 -29.70
N GLU A 293 2.99 7.65 -30.71
CA GLU A 293 4.03 8.65 -30.48
C GLU A 293 3.54 9.87 -29.67
N ASP A 294 2.23 10.20 -29.72
CA ASP A 294 1.66 11.30 -28.92
C ASP A 294 1.67 10.93 -27.43
N TYR A 295 1.34 9.66 -27.09
CA TYR A 295 1.38 9.16 -25.74
C TYR A 295 2.81 9.05 -25.18
N GLU A 296 3.76 8.60 -25.98
CA GLU A 296 5.18 8.52 -25.62
C GLU A 296 5.77 9.92 -25.35
N LYS A 297 5.54 10.87 -26.25
CA LYS A 297 5.97 12.27 -26.07
C LYS A 297 5.38 12.87 -24.80
N PHE A 298 4.12 12.61 -24.53
CA PHE A 298 3.46 13.12 -23.34
C PHE A 298 4.05 12.47 -22.06
N TYR A 299 4.33 11.18 -22.10
CA TYR A 299 4.97 10.47 -20.98
C TYR A 299 6.34 11.08 -20.65
N HIS A 300 7.20 11.26 -21.63
CA HIS A 300 8.52 11.88 -21.44
C HIS A 300 8.44 13.36 -21.06
N ALA A 301 7.41 14.06 -21.49
CA ALA A 301 7.17 15.43 -21.04
C ALA A 301 6.82 15.50 -19.55
N LEU A 302 6.11 14.48 -19.01
CA LEU A 302 5.79 14.39 -17.56
C LEU A 302 6.97 13.82 -16.76
N TYR A 303 7.67 12.81 -17.32
CA TYR A 303 8.71 12.03 -16.65
C TYR A 303 9.99 11.95 -17.51
N PRO A 304 10.75 13.04 -17.62
CA PRO A 304 11.88 13.13 -18.56
C PRO A 304 13.00 12.09 -18.35
N MET A 305 13.12 11.58 -17.12
CA MET A 305 14.16 10.61 -16.75
C MET A 305 13.64 9.17 -16.68
N ALA A 306 12.35 8.94 -16.97
CA ALA A 306 11.78 7.61 -16.94
C ALA A 306 12.07 6.85 -18.25
N GLU A 307 12.15 5.51 -18.13
CA GLU A 307 12.19 4.63 -19.30
C GLU A 307 10.83 4.57 -20.00
N GLU A 308 10.83 4.04 -21.22
CA GLU A 308 9.60 3.79 -21.98
C GLU A 308 8.60 2.97 -21.17
N PRO A 309 7.32 3.39 -21.11
CA PRO A 309 6.29 2.63 -20.41
C PRO A 309 5.96 1.34 -21.16
N LEU A 310 5.48 0.34 -20.44
CA LEU A 310 5.06 -0.94 -21.01
C LEU A 310 3.87 -0.77 -21.97
N PHE A 311 2.92 0.06 -21.57
CA PHE A 311 1.72 0.49 -22.32
C PHE A 311 1.01 1.62 -21.57
N HIS A 312 -0.03 2.16 -22.20
CA HIS A 312 -0.89 3.19 -21.61
C HIS A 312 -2.37 2.79 -21.63
N ILE A 313 -3.15 3.47 -20.80
CA ILE A 313 -4.61 3.38 -20.75
C ILE A 313 -5.16 4.78 -20.85
N HIS A 314 -5.92 5.08 -21.91
CA HIS A 314 -6.63 6.35 -22.05
C HIS A 314 -8.01 6.23 -21.39
N LEU A 315 -8.26 7.04 -20.37
CA LEU A 315 -9.54 7.15 -19.70
C LEU A 315 -10.38 8.23 -20.38
N ASN A 316 -11.61 7.88 -20.76
CA ASN A 316 -12.56 8.84 -21.34
C ASN A 316 -13.96 8.36 -21.01
N VAL A 317 -14.61 9.00 -20.04
CA VAL A 317 -15.92 8.63 -19.48
C VAL A 317 -16.74 9.88 -19.26
N ASP A 318 -17.98 9.87 -19.76
CA ASP A 318 -18.92 10.98 -19.64
C ASP A 318 -20.08 10.66 -18.69
N TYR A 319 -20.34 9.38 -18.40
CA TYR A 319 -21.44 8.91 -17.56
C TYR A 319 -21.06 7.61 -16.82
N PRO A 320 -21.38 7.44 -15.54
CA PRO A 320 -22.19 8.29 -14.65
C PRO A 320 -21.42 9.45 -13.99
N PHE A 321 -20.17 9.65 -14.33
CA PHE A 321 -19.30 10.73 -13.88
C PHE A 321 -18.36 11.10 -15.02
N ASN A 322 -17.82 12.32 -14.99
CA ASN A 322 -16.82 12.75 -15.95
C ASN A 322 -15.43 12.35 -15.45
N LEU A 323 -14.73 11.54 -16.24
CA LEU A 323 -13.37 11.11 -15.93
C LEU A 323 -12.58 11.02 -17.22
N THR A 324 -11.53 11.80 -17.31
CA THR A 324 -10.55 11.72 -18.40
C THR A 324 -9.16 11.50 -17.82
N GLY A 325 -8.22 11.05 -18.64
CA GLY A 325 -6.86 10.84 -18.16
C GLY A 325 -6.07 9.88 -19.03
N VAL A 326 -4.79 9.78 -18.74
CA VAL A 326 -3.91 8.75 -19.31
C VAL A 326 -3.07 8.16 -18.20
N LEU A 327 -3.20 6.84 -18.02
CA LEU A 327 -2.38 6.07 -17.09
C LEU A 327 -1.34 5.27 -17.86
N TYR A 328 -0.12 5.21 -17.33
CA TYR A 328 0.99 4.46 -17.88
C TYR A 328 1.48 3.41 -16.93
N PHE A 329 1.79 2.23 -17.44
CA PHE A 329 2.48 1.19 -16.71
C PHE A 329 3.98 1.39 -16.89
N PRO A 330 4.71 1.83 -15.84
CA PRO A 330 6.14 2.03 -15.91
C PRO A 330 6.88 0.69 -15.83
N ARG A 331 8.14 0.65 -16.30
CA ARG A 331 9.06 -0.43 -16.00
C ARG A 331 9.64 -0.25 -14.60
N LEU A 332 9.51 -1.26 -13.75
CA LEU A 332 10.06 -1.24 -12.39
C LEU A 332 11.37 -2.03 -12.38
N LYS A 333 12.51 -1.33 -12.37
CA LYS A 333 13.86 -1.96 -12.46
C LYS A 333 14.34 -2.63 -11.18
N SER A 334 13.86 -2.25 -10.02
CA SER A 334 14.31 -2.82 -8.75
C SER A 334 13.27 -2.63 -7.65
N ASN A 335 13.36 -3.50 -6.64
CA ASN A 335 12.52 -3.47 -5.45
C ASN A 335 12.66 -2.20 -4.59
N PHE A 336 13.62 -1.31 -4.90
CA PHE A 336 13.90 -0.08 -4.17
C PHE A 336 13.29 1.18 -4.79
N ASP A 337 12.88 1.14 -6.07
CA ASP A 337 12.33 2.29 -6.79
C ASP A 337 10.79 2.38 -6.77
N ILE A 338 10.17 1.86 -5.72
CA ILE A 338 8.72 2.04 -5.53
C ILE A 338 8.47 3.50 -5.09
N GLN A 339 8.67 4.44 -6.01
CA GLN A 339 8.22 5.81 -5.83
C GLN A 339 6.70 5.81 -6.04
N ARG A 340 5.98 5.78 -4.93
CA ARG A 340 4.53 6.00 -4.89
C ARG A 340 4.23 7.44 -5.31
N ASN A 341 3.01 7.67 -5.81
CA ASN A 341 2.47 9.01 -6.09
C ASN A 341 3.05 9.73 -7.31
N LYS A 342 3.05 9.05 -8.47
CA LYS A 342 3.37 9.70 -9.74
C LYS A 342 2.13 9.96 -10.63
N ILE A 343 0.93 9.65 -10.13
CA ILE A 343 -0.29 10.04 -10.80
C ILE A 343 -0.65 11.45 -10.33
N GLN A 344 -0.79 12.35 -11.29
CA GLN A 344 -1.20 13.74 -11.05
C GLN A 344 -2.71 13.86 -11.19
N LEU A 345 -3.37 14.43 -10.17
CA LEU A 345 -4.80 14.69 -10.19
C LEU A 345 -5.08 16.11 -10.64
N TYR A 346 -6.01 16.21 -11.57
CA TYR A 346 -6.55 17.48 -12.07
C TYR A 346 -8.06 17.54 -11.85
N CYS A 347 -8.59 18.74 -11.82
CA CYS A 347 -10.01 19.05 -11.87
C CYS A 347 -10.21 20.16 -12.89
N ASN A 348 -10.88 19.86 -14.01
CA ASN A 348 -10.99 20.76 -15.16
C ASN A 348 -9.64 21.35 -15.59
N GLN A 349 -8.63 20.49 -15.77
CA GLN A 349 -7.26 20.84 -16.16
C GLN A 349 -6.48 21.69 -15.13
N VAL A 350 -7.00 21.91 -13.94
CA VAL A 350 -6.28 22.56 -12.84
C VAL A 350 -5.68 21.52 -11.92
N PHE A 351 -4.39 21.62 -11.67
CA PHE A 351 -3.66 20.71 -10.78
C PHE A 351 -4.22 20.76 -9.35
N VAL A 352 -4.50 19.59 -8.79
CA VAL A 352 -5.01 19.42 -7.44
C VAL A 352 -3.90 18.88 -6.53
N THR A 353 -3.41 17.69 -6.82
CA THR A 353 -2.41 16.99 -6.01
C THR A 353 -1.73 15.89 -6.84
N ASP A 354 -0.57 15.47 -6.40
CA ASP A 354 0.13 14.26 -6.86
C ASP A 354 -0.10 13.04 -5.95
N SER A 355 -0.83 13.22 -4.84
CA SER A 355 -1.26 12.12 -3.98
C SER A 355 -2.69 11.72 -4.30
N VAL A 356 -2.84 10.55 -4.93
CA VAL A 356 -4.14 9.98 -5.35
C VAL A 356 -4.67 8.92 -4.39
N GLU A 357 -4.22 8.95 -3.13
CA GLU A 357 -4.71 8.05 -2.09
C GLU A 357 -6.23 8.14 -1.95
N GLY A 358 -6.89 6.99 -1.98
CA GLY A 358 -8.34 6.89 -1.92
C GLY A 358 -9.09 7.11 -3.23
N ILE A 359 -8.45 7.68 -4.29
CA ILE A 359 -9.04 7.80 -5.64
C ILE A 359 -8.76 6.56 -6.46
N VAL A 360 -7.54 6.05 -6.40
CA VAL A 360 -7.17 4.77 -7.01
C VAL A 360 -6.87 3.75 -5.93
N PRO A 361 -7.11 2.46 -6.18
CA PRO A 361 -6.65 1.39 -5.30
C PRO A 361 -5.14 1.49 -5.06
N GLU A 362 -4.69 1.03 -3.90
CA GLU A 362 -3.29 1.19 -3.49
C GLU A 362 -2.29 0.59 -4.48
N TYR A 363 -2.59 -0.58 -5.06
CA TYR A 363 -1.74 -1.22 -6.06
C TYR A 363 -1.62 -0.42 -7.38
N LEU A 364 -2.58 0.45 -7.70
CA LEU A 364 -2.54 1.33 -8.86
C LEU A 364 -1.78 2.65 -8.60
N THR A 365 -1.42 2.94 -7.34
CA THR A 365 -0.58 4.13 -7.04
C THR A 365 0.85 4.01 -7.59
N LEU A 366 1.24 2.81 -8.02
CA LEU A 366 2.50 2.55 -8.72
C LEU A 366 2.48 2.98 -10.19
N LEU A 367 1.31 3.28 -10.75
CA LEU A 367 1.18 3.78 -12.12
C LEU A 367 1.63 5.24 -12.21
N HIS A 368 2.00 5.63 -13.41
CA HIS A 368 2.28 7.02 -13.77
C HIS A 368 1.10 7.61 -14.54
N GLY A 369 1.00 8.93 -14.62
CA GLY A 369 0.05 9.57 -15.52
C GLY A 369 -0.76 10.70 -14.92
N VAL A 370 -1.93 10.91 -15.52
CA VAL A 370 -2.85 12.00 -15.19
C VAL A 370 -4.27 11.46 -15.07
N ILE A 371 -4.99 11.93 -14.06
CA ILE A 371 -6.43 11.76 -13.89
C ILE A 371 -7.04 13.16 -13.80
N ASP A 372 -8.07 13.43 -14.57
CA ASP A 372 -8.83 14.68 -14.53
C ASP A 372 -10.33 14.39 -14.38
N SER A 373 -10.92 14.90 -13.31
CA SER A 373 -12.35 14.71 -13.02
C SER A 373 -12.92 15.87 -12.21
N PRO A 374 -13.97 16.55 -12.71
CA PRO A 374 -14.69 17.55 -11.95
C PRO A 374 -15.59 16.96 -10.85
N ASP A 375 -15.87 15.65 -10.90
CA ASP A 375 -16.79 14.97 -9.98
C ASP A 375 -16.10 14.48 -8.69
N ILE A 376 -14.78 14.65 -8.59
CA ILE A 376 -14.05 14.34 -7.37
C ILE A 376 -14.26 15.46 -6.35
N PRO A 377 -14.85 15.17 -5.18
CA PRO A 377 -15.12 16.17 -4.17
C PRO A 377 -13.80 16.64 -3.53
N LEU A 378 -13.51 17.92 -3.72
CA LEU A 378 -12.32 18.58 -3.18
C LEU A 378 -12.69 19.38 -1.93
N ASN A 379 -11.76 19.50 -0.99
CA ASN A 379 -11.88 20.48 0.10
C ASN A 379 -11.64 21.91 -0.41
N VAL A 380 -11.79 22.89 0.47
CA VAL A 380 -11.64 24.32 0.13
C VAL A 380 -10.26 24.64 -0.42
N SER A 381 -9.21 24.03 0.13
CA SER A 381 -7.82 24.21 -0.34
C SER A 381 -7.45 23.35 -1.54
N ARG A 382 -8.36 22.49 -2.01
CA ARG A 382 -8.10 21.47 -3.06
C ARG A 382 -6.92 20.56 -2.76
N SER A 383 -6.40 20.57 -1.53
CA SER A 383 -5.21 19.78 -1.15
C SER A 383 -5.54 18.41 -0.59
N TYR A 384 -6.79 18.17 -0.20
CA TYR A 384 -7.24 16.92 0.39
C TYR A 384 -8.55 16.46 -0.25
N LEU A 385 -8.65 15.15 -0.41
CA LEU A 385 -9.82 14.49 -0.94
C LEU A 385 -10.80 14.15 0.18
N GLN A 386 -12.08 14.37 -0.06
CA GLN A 386 -13.11 13.89 0.84
C GLN A 386 -13.46 12.46 0.46
N SER A 387 -13.44 11.53 1.45
CA SER A 387 -13.92 10.16 1.23
C SER A 387 -15.42 10.18 0.95
N ASP A 388 -15.78 10.01 -0.33
CA ASP A 388 -17.17 10.00 -0.82
C ASP A 388 -17.45 8.72 -1.60
N GLN A 389 -18.74 8.41 -1.74
CA GLN A 389 -19.22 7.29 -2.55
C GLN A 389 -18.80 7.42 -4.02
N ARG A 390 -18.72 8.65 -4.56
CA ARG A 390 -18.27 8.93 -5.94
C ARG A 390 -16.82 8.52 -6.15
N VAL A 391 -15.94 8.81 -5.21
CA VAL A 391 -14.53 8.39 -5.27
C VAL A 391 -14.41 6.88 -5.37
N LYS A 392 -15.20 6.13 -4.59
CA LYS A 392 -15.25 4.65 -4.69
C LYS A 392 -15.76 4.15 -6.04
N GLN A 393 -16.70 4.86 -6.66
CA GLN A 393 -17.19 4.51 -8.00
C GLN A 393 -16.11 4.75 -9.06
N ILE A 394 -15.39 5.87 -8.97
CA ILE A 394 -14.27 6.21 -9.85
C ILE A 394 -13.15 5.17 -9.70
N ALA A 395 -12.75 4.85 -8.47
CA ALA A 395 -11.77 3.81 -8.17
C ALA A 395 -12.15 2.46 -8.79
N GLY A 396 -13.38 2.02 -8.59
CA GLY A 396 -13.89 0.77 -9.16
C GLY A 396 -13.93 0.78 -10.70
N TYR A 397 -14.18 1.92 -11.30
CA TYR A 397 -14.15 2.06 -12.77
C TYR A 397 -12.71 1.99 -13.31
N ILE A 398 -11.77 2.66 -12.66
CA ILE A 398 -10.34 2.60 -13.02
C ILE A 398 -9.84 1.16 -12.91
N THR A 399 -10.14 0.46 -11.80
CA THR A 399 -9.86 -0.97 -11.61
C THR A 399 -10.36 -1.79 -12.79
N LYS A 400 -11.64 -1.58 -13.17
CA LYS A 400 -12.24 -2.28 -14.31
C LYS A 400 -11.49 -2.01 -15.61
N LYS A 401 -11.19 -0.76 -15.92
CA LYS A 401 -10.49 -0.37 -17.16
C LYS A 401 -9.08 -0.92 -17.23
N VAL A 402 -8.38 -0.96 -16.10
CA VAL A 402 -7.05 -1.59 -16.00
C VAL A 402 -7.16 -3.09 -16.30
N ALA A 403 -8.10 -3.79 -15.67
CA ALA A 403 -8.29 -5.22 -15.90
C ALA A 403 -8.71 -5.53 -17.35
N ASP A 404 -9.68 -4.75 -17.89
CA ASP A 404 -10.11 -4.88 -19.28
C ASP A 404 -8.92 -4.72 -20.26
N ARG A 405 -8.05 -3.74 -20.01
CA ARG A 405 -6.86 -3.50 -20.86
C ARG A 405 -5.83 -4.62 -20.77
N LEU A 406 -5.58 -5.15 -19.58
CA LEU A 406 -4.70 -6.31 -19.39
C LEU A 406 -5.25 -7.54 -20.10
N THR A 407 -6.57 -7.79 -20.03
CA THR A 407 -7.25 -8.87 -20.75
C THR A 407 -7.12 -8.70 -22.28
N GLU A 408 -7.30 -7.47 -22.79
CA GLU A 408 -7.11 -7.16 -24.21
C GLU A 408 -5.70 -7.47 -24.68
N LEU A 409 -4.68 -7.01 -23.93
CA LEU A 409 -3.27 -7.24 -24.25
C LEU A 409 -2.93 -8.73 -24.27
N PHE A 410 -3.42 -9.48 -23.28
CA PHE A 410 -3.24 -10.93 -23.18
C PHE A 410 -3.86 -11.66 -24.38
N LYS A 411 -5.10 -11.29 -24.76
CA LYS A 411 -5.82 -11.94 -25.86
C LYS A 411 -5.28 -11.53 -27.25
N ALA A 412 -4.75 -10.30 -27.39
CA ALA A 412 -4.25 -9.79 -28.67
C ALA A 412 -2.90 -10.41 -29.06
N ASP A 413 -1.95 -10.52 -28.12
CA ASP A 413 -0.63 -11.11 -28.34
C ASP A 413 -0.08 -11.69 -27.04
N ARG A 414 -0.37 -12.97 -26.82
CA ARG A 414 0.07 -13.70 -25.63
C ARG A 414 1.60 -13.70 -25.49
N ALA A 415 2.35 -13.90 -26.56
CA ALA A 415 3.81 -13.96 -26.49
C ALA A 415 4.42 -12.61 -26.05
N GLN A 416 3.88 -11.50 -26.58
CA GLN A 416 4.30 -10.17 -26.14
C GLN A 416 3.89 -9.88 -24.68
N TYR A 417 2.74 -10.37 -24.24
CA TYR A 417 2.30 -10.24 -22.87
C TYR A 417 3.21 -11.02 -21.91
N GLU A 418 3.54 -12.28 -22.24
CA GLU A 418 4.48 -13.10 -21.48
C GLU A 418 5.86 -12.46 -21.37
N ALA A 419 6.35 -11.83 -22.44
CA ALA A 419 7.63 -11.09 -22.44
C ALA A 419 7.64 -9.87 -21.50
N LYS A 420 6.46 -9.33 -21.18
CA LYS A 420 6.27 -8.20 -20.23
C LYS A 420 5.89 -8.67 -18.83
N TRP A 421 5.69 -9.97 -18.61
CA TRP A 421 5.13 -10.49 -17.37
C TRP A 421 5.95 -10.14 -16.13
N ASP A 422 7.26 -10.22 -16.20
CA ASP A 422 8.14 -9.95 -15.06
C ASP A 422 8.02 -8.47 -14.59
N ASP A 423 7.74 -7.53 -15.51
CA ASP A 423 7.44 -6.12 -15.20
C ASP A 423 6.00 -5.92 -14.68
N LEU A 424 5.05 -6.77 -15.10
CA LEU A 424 3.62 -6.67 -14.73
C LEU A 424 3.28 -7.43 -13.45
N LYS A 425 4.04 -8.49 -13.14
CA LYS A 425 3.77 -9.42 -12.04
C LYS A 425 3.49 -8.70 -10.72
N LEU A 426 4.30 -7.69 -10.37
CA LEU A 426 4.14 -6.96 -9.11
C LEU A 426 2.79 -6.25 -9.01
N PHE A 427 2.38 -5.52 -10.06
CA PHE A 427 1.09 -4.81 -10.10
C PHE A 427 -0.09 -5.76 -9.98
N ILE A 428 -0.03 -6.86 -10.76
CA ILE A 428 -1.11 -7.84 -10.82
C ILE A 428 -1.21 -8.60 -9.50
N THR A 429 -0.09 -9.06 -8.95
CA THR A 429 -0.06 -9.77 -7.67
C THR A 429 -0.56 -8.89 -6.52
N TYR A 430 -0.13 -7.61 -6.48
CA TYR A 430 -0.59 -6.69 -5.44
C TYR A 430 -2.10 -6.46 -5.55
N GLY A 431 -2.60 -6.25 -6.76
CA GLY A 431 -4.03 -6.10 -7.01
C GLY A 431 -4.83 -7.34 -6.62
N MET A 432 -4.36 -8.54 -6.95
CA MET A 432 -5.02 -9.80 -6.59
C MET A 432 -5.14 -10.01 -5.09
N VAL A 433 -4.11 -9.62 -4.33
CA VAL A 433 -4.08 -9.80 -2.87
C VAL A 433 -4.95 -8.75 -2.14
N THR A 434 -5.09 -7.53 -2.71
CA THR A 434 -5.72 -6.40 -2.02
C THR A 434 -7.12 -6.04 -2.51
N ASP A 435 -7.50 -6.45 -3.73
CA ASP A 435 -8.80 -6.11 -4.35
C ASP A 435 -9.48 -7.37 -4.91
N GLU A 436 -10.53 -7.81 -4.24
CA GLU A 436 -11.32 -9.02 -4.63
C GLU A 436 -11.90 -8.92 -6.05
N LYS A 437 -12.39 -7.74 -6.44
CA LYS A 437 -12.96 -7.54 -7.78
C LYS A 437 -11.89 -7.60 -8.86
N PHE A 438 -10.69 -7.15 -8.54
CA PHE A 438 -9.55 -7.28 -9.44
C PHE A 438 -9.10 -8.75 -9.53
N TYR A 439 -9.07 -9.48 -8.41
CA TYR A 439 -8.77 -10.91 -8.39
C TYR A 439 -9.71 -11.70 -9.32
N GLU A 440 -11.03 -11.51 -9.19
CA GLU A 440 -12.00 -12.19 -10.05
C GLU A 440 -11.74 -11.97 -11.55
N ARG A 441 -11.32 -10.76 -11.93
CA ARG A 441 -10.99 -10.42 -13.33
C ARG A 441 -9.62 -10.92 -13.76
N SER A 442 -8.66 -10.94 -12.85
CA SER A 442 -7.27 -11.29 -13.15
C SER A 442 -7.10 -12.76 -13.53
N SER A 443 -8.03 -13.63 -13.16
CA SER A 443 -8.02 -15.04 -13.53
C SER A 443 -7.92 -15.28 -15.04
N GLU A 444 -8.32 -14.32 -15.88
CA GLU A 444 -8.24 -14.40 -17.33
C GLU A 444 -6.84 -14.11 -17.89
N PHE A 445 -6.00 -13.32 -17.18
CA PHE A 445 -4.72 -12.83 -17.67
C PHE A 445 -3.54 -12.96 -16.70
N ALA A 446 -3.80 -13.35 -15.44
CA ALA A 446 -2.72 -13.62 -14.49
C ALA A 446 -2.01 -14.92 -14.85
N LEU A 447 -0.68 -14.89 -14.78
CA LEU A 447 0.16 -16.01 -15.16
C LEU A 447 0.95 -16.57 -13.99
N LEU A 448 1.17 -17.87 -14.04
CA LEU A 448 2.16 -18.60 -13.26
C LEU A 448 3.35 -18.89 -14.16
N LYS A 449 4.57 -18.69 -13.69
CA LYS A 449 5.82 -18.99 -14.39
C LYS A 449 6.45 -20.20 -13.74
N ASN A 450 6.85 -21.21 -14.53
CA ASN A 450 7.59 -22.35 -13.99
C ASN A 450 9.12 -22.16 -14.12
N VAL A 451 9.88 -23.07 -13.54
CA VAL A 451 11.36 -23.05 -13.55
C VAL A 451 11.96 -23.24 -14.95
N ASP A 452 11.18 -23.70 -15.93
CA ASP A 452 11.59 -23.79 -17.33
C ASP A 452 11.34 -22.47 -18.09
N GLY A 453 10.80 -21.44 -17.42
CA GLY A 453 10.48 -20.15 -18.03
C GLY A 453 9.21 -20.16 -18.86
N LYS A 454 8.35 -21.15 -18.72
CA LYS A 454 7.04 -21.23 -19.39
C LYS A 454 5.97 -20.57 -18.54
N TYR A 455 4.98 -19.98 -19.21
CA TYR A 455 3.89 -19.25 -18.58
C TYR A 455 2.55 -19.97 -18.78
N PHE A 456 1.73 -19.95 -17.72
CA PHE A 456 0.45 -20.63 -17.70
C PHE A 456 -0.60 -19.76 -16.98
N THR A 457 -1.84 -19.77 -17.45
CA THR A 457 -2.97 -19.35 -16.63
C THR A 457 -3.22 -20.37 -15.51
N PHE A 458 -4.01 -20.02 -14.51
CA PHE A 458 -4.33 -20.95 -13.41
C PHE A 458 -5.01 -22.23 -13.93
N THR A 459 -5.86 -22.12 -14.94
CA THR A 459 -6.53 -23.29 -15.56
C THR A 459 -5.54 -24.17 -16.31
N GLU A 460 -4.70 -23.60 -17.16
CA GLU A 460 -3.69 -24.31 -17.92
C GLU A 460 -2.70 -25.03 -17.01
N TYR A 461 -2.25 -24.37 -15.93
CA TYR A 461 -1.33 -25.00 -15.00
C TYR A 461 -1.98 -26.17 -14.24
N ARG A 462 -3.24 -26.01 -13.82
CA ARG A 462 -3.98 -27.10 -13.20
C ARG A 462 -4.10 -28.30 -14.13
N GLU A 463 -4.46 -28.08 -15.38
CA GLU A 463 -4.58 -29.13 -16.39
C GLU A 463 -3.25 -29.85 -16.61
N LEU A 464 -2.13 -29.10 -16.59
CA LEU A 464 -0.79 -29.67 -16.75
C LEU A 464 -0.43 -30.61 -15.60
N VAL A 465 -0.69 -30.21 -14.34
CA VAL A 465 -0.11 -30.91 -13.18
C VAL A 465 -1.06 -31.88 -12.49
N GLN A 466 -2.39 -31.78 -12.68
CA GLN A 466 -3.37 -32.59 -11.93
C GLN A 466 -3.19 -34.08 -12.05
N GLY A 467 -2.68 -34.58 -13.18
CA GLY A 467 -2.46 -36.00 -13.41
C GLY A 467 -1.43 -36.61 -12.46
N GLU A 468 -0.31 -35.92 -12.30
CA GLU A 468 0.82 -36.42 -11.50
C GLU A 468 0.90 -35.82 -10.11
N GLN A 469 0.34 -34.60 -9.90
CA GLN A 469 0.49 -33.86 -8.67
C GLN A 469 -0.79 -33.79 -7.83
N THR A 470 -1.67 -34.77 -7.92
CA THR A 470 -2.82 -34.95 -7.04
C THR A 470 -2.49 -35.88 -5.90
N ASP A 471 -2.73 -35.48 -4.66
CA ASP A 471 -2.50 -36.29 -3.47
C ASP A 471 -3.67 -37.27 -3.20
N LYS A 472 -3.51 -38.14 -2.21
CA LYS A 472 -4.52 -39.14 -1.82
C LYS A 472 -5.83 -38.51 -1.29
N ALA A 473 -5.83 -37.24 -0.87
CA ALA A 473 -7.03 -36.52 -0.44
C ALA A 473 -7.77 -35.89 -1.63
N GLY A 474 -7.18 -35.89 -2.81
CA GLY A 474 -7.71 -35.30 -4.03
C GLY A 474 -7.38 -33.84 -4.20
N ASP A 475 -6.42 -33.32 -3.43
CA ASP A 475 -5.90 -31.97 -3.59
C ASP A 475 -4.77 -31.95 -4.63
N VAL A 476 -4.80 -30.97 -5.54
CA VAL A 476 -3.73 -30.75 -6.51
C VAL A 476 -2.63 -29.94 -5.82
N VAL A 477 -1.41 -30.48 -5.79
CA VAL A 477 -0.27 -29.86 -5.13
C VAL A 477 0.57 -29.11 -6.16
N TYR A 478 0.60 -27.77 -6.07
CA TYR A 478 1.46 -26.92 -6.87
C TYR A 478 2.81 -26.80 -6.17
N LEU A 479 3.82 -27.47 -6.73
CA LEU A 479 5.18 -27.36 -6.24
C LEU A 479 5.78 -26.02 -6.66
N TYR A 480 6.59 -25.40 -5.79
CA TYR A 480 7.26 -24.16 -6.12
C TYR A 480 8.66 -24.04 -5.50
N THR A 481 9.47 -23.19 -6.11
CA THR A 481 10.77 -22.74 -5.60
C THR A 481 10.82 -21.22 -5.56
N THR A 482 11.56 -20.68 -4.60
CA THR A 482 11.88 -19.25 -4.52
C THR A 482 13.31 -18.93 -4.95
N ASP A 483 14.16 -19.95 -5.05
CA ASP A 483 15.58 -19.89 -5.43
C ASP A 483 15.95 -21.16 -6.19
N PRO A 484 15.80 -21.18 -7.52
CA PRO A 484 16.05 -22.38 -8.33
C PRO A 484 17.50 -22.86 -8.26
N GLU A 485 18.47 -21.95 -8.07
CA GLU A 485 19.87 -22.32 -7.95
C GLU A 485 20.19 -22.92 -6.58
N GLY A 486 19.76 -22.25 -5.51
CA GLY A 486 19.96 -22.73 -4.14
C GLY A 486 19.16 -23.99 -3.80
N GLN A 487 18.06 -24.25 -4.52
CA GLN A 487 17.19 -25.42 -4.35
C GLN A 487 17.30 -26.44 -5.51
N TRP A 488 18.37 -26.37 -6.28
CA TRP A 488 18.56 -27.16 -7.49
C TRP A 488 18.31 -28.66 -7.31
N SER A 489 18.84 -29.26 -6.26
CA SER A 489 18.71 -30.71 -6.00
C SER A 489 17.26 -31.14 -5.78
N TYR A 490 16.43 -30.28 -5.15
CA TYR A 490 15.01 -30.57 -4.93
C TYR A 490 14.19 -30.39 -6.22
N VAL A 491 14.52 -29.35 -6.99
CA VAL A 491 13.88 -29.09 -8.30
C VAL A 491 14.14 -30.27 -9.23
N GLU A 492 15.39 -30.76 -9.33
CA GLU A 492 15.74 -31.88 -10.16
C GLU A 492 15.11 -33.20 -9.67
N ALA A 493 15.03 -33.43 -8.36
CA ALA A 493 14.32 -34.57 -7.81
C ALA A 493 12.83 -34.58 -8.16
N ALA A 494 12.19 -33.38 -8.09
CA ALA A 494 10.79 -33.23 -8.50
C ALA A 494 10.60 -33.49 -10.01
N ARG A 495 11.48 -32.94 -10.85
CA ARG A 495 11.47 -33.19 -12.31
C ARG A 495 11.66 -34.66 -12.66
N ALA A 496 12.56 -35.36 -11.96
CA ALA A 496 12.78 -36.79 -12.16
C ALA A 496 11.53 -37.64 -11.86
N LYS A 497 10.63 -37.15 -11.02
CA LYS A 497 9.31 -37.75 -10.76
C LYS A 497 8.22 -37.30 -11.74
N GLY A 498 8.53 -36.46 -12.72
CA GLY A 498 7.58 -35.93 -13.68
C GLY A 498 6.74 -34.77 -13.12
N TYR A 499 7.17 -34.15 -12.02
CA TYR A 499 6.49 -33.02 -11.42
C TYR A 499 6.97 -31.71 -12.05
N ASP A 500 6.05 -30.76 -12.25
CA ASP A 500 6.35 -29.38 -12.63
C ASP A 500 6.51 -28.49 -11.38
N VAL A 501 7.38 -27.50 -11.47
CA VAL A 501 7.73 -26.61 -10.35
C VAL A 501 7.59 -25.16 -10.77
N LEU A 502 6.80 -24.40 -10.03
CA LEU A 502 6.63 -22.95 -10.22
C LEU A 502 7.82 -22.16 -9.68
N LEU A 503 8.10 -21.03 -10.31
CA LEU A 503 9.04 -20.01 -9.83
C LEU A 503 8.27 -18.91 -9.08
N MET A 504 8.47 -18.85 -7.76
CA MET A 504 7.83 -17.88 -6.85
C MET A 504 8.90 -17.05 -6.16
N ASP A 505 9.57 -16.19 -6.93
CA ASP A 505 10.70 -15.36 -6.52
C ASP A 505 10.34 -13.90 -6.24
N GLY A 506 9.05 -13.55 -6.39
CA GLY A 506 8.52 -12.20 -6.15
C GLY A 506 8.29 -11.90 -4.68
N GLN A 507 8.44 -10.64 -4.30
CA GLN A 507 8.25 -10.18 -2.92
C GLN A 507 6.86 -10.47 -2.35
N LEU A 508 5.82 -10.40 -3.17
CA LEU A 508 4.43 -10.63 -2.75
C LEU A 508 3.99 -12.09 -2.91
N ASP A 509 4.84 -12.97 -3.41
CA ASP A 509 4.44 -14.35 -3.72
C ASP A 509 4.01 -15.13 -2.48
N ALA A 510 4.63 -14.91 -1.31
CA ALA A 510 4.19 -15.54 -0.06
C ALA A 510 2.73 -15.19 0.32
N HIS A 511 2.33 -13.93 0.09
CA HIS A 511 0.95 -13.49 0.31
C HIS A 511 0.01 -14.03 -0.78
N LEU A 512 0.48 -14.04 -2.03
CA LEU A 512 -0.27 -14.58 -3.17
C LEU A 512 -0.57 -16.06 -2.95
N LEU A 513 0.40 -16.86 -2.52
CA LEU A 513 0.20 -18.29 -2.24
C LEU A 513 -0.93 -18.53 -1.23
N GLY A 514 -0.91 -17.80 -0.11
CA GLY A 514 -1.96 -17.90 0.90
C GLY A 514 -3.34 -17.47 0.39
N HIS A 515 -3.38 -16.48 -0.50
CA HIS A 515 -4.61 -16.03 -1.13
C HIS A 515 -5.14 -17.06 -2.14
N LEU A 516 -4.27 -17.60 -3.01
CA LEU A 516 -4.65 -18.59 -4.01
C LEU A 516 -5.12 -19.91 -3.39
N GLU A 517 -4.52 -20.38 -2.28
CA GLU A 517 -4.99 -21.56 -1.55
C GLU A 517 -6.43 -21.44 -1.02
N GLN A 518 -6.87 -20.21 -0.70
CA GLN A 518 -8.25 -19.94 -0.29
C GLN A 518 -9.22 -19.88 -1.47
N LYS A 519 -8.74 -19.51 -2.66
CA LYS A 519 -9.56 -19.24 -3.84
C LYS A 519 -9.63 -20.41 -4.82
N LEU A 520 -8.55 -21.15 -4.97
CA LEU A 520 -8.49 -22.31 -5.88
C LEU A 520 -8.98 -23.55 -5.15
N GLU A 521 -10.06 -24.14 -5.65
CA GLU A 521 -10.62 -25.35 -5.08
C GLU A 521 -9.62 -26.50 -5.08
N LYS A 522 -9.50 -27.21 -3.95
CA LYS A 522 -8.65 -28.38 -3.80
C LYS A 522 -7.23 -28.16 -4.35
N THR A 523 -6.61 -27.06 -3.99
CA THR A 523 -5.27 -26.69 -4.42
C THR A 523 -4.43 -26.31 -3.22
N ARG A 524 -3.22 -26.86 -3.13
CA ARG A 524 -2.23 -26.52 -2.10
C ARG A 524 -0.92 -26.17 -2.78
N PHE A 525 -0.19 -25.23 -2.19
CA PHE A 525 1.15 -24.90 -2.62
C PHE A 525 2.17 -25.48 -1.64
N MET A 526 3.19 -26.15 -2.18
CA MET A 526 4.26 -26.73 -1.38
C MET A 526 5.62 -26.43 -1.99
N ARG A 527 6.54 -25.89 -1.19
CA ARG A 527 7.89 -25.63 -1.68
C ARG A 527 8.66 -26.95 -1.81
N VAL A 528 9.49 -27.02 -2.83
CA VAL A 528 10.22 -28.25 -3.17
C VAL A 528 11.10 -28.80 -2.04
N ASP A 529 11.57 -27.96 -1.10
CA ASP A 529 12.38 -28.34 0.06
C ASP A 529 11.58 -28.56 1.35
N ALA A 530 10.24 -28.50 1.27
CA ALA A 530 9.37 -28.69 2.43
C ALA A 530 9.36 -30.15 2.93
N ASN A 531 9.63 -31.08 2.04
CA ASN A 531 9.70 -32.50 2.34
C ASN A 531 10.61 -33.23 1.34
N THR A 532 10.85 -34.55 1.55
CA THR A 532 11.43 -35.39 0.53
C THR A 532 10.51 -35.46 -0.68
N VAL A 533 11.05 -35.72 -1.87
CA VAL A 533 10.26 -35.77 -3.10
C VAL A 533 9.14 -36.83 -3.04
N GLU A 534 9.37 -37.92 -2.31
CA GLU A 534 8.41 -38.99 -2.06
C GLU A 534 7.18 -38.53 -1.26
N ARG A 535 7.34 -37.50 -0.44
CA ARG A 535 6.31 -36.97 0.45
C ARG A 535 5.82 -35.57 0.10
N LEU A 536 6.37 -34.94 -0.92
CA LEU A 536 5.85 -33.66 -1.41
C LEU A 536 4.39 -33.80 -1.85
N ILE A 537 4.09 -34.94 -2.50
CA ILE A 537 2.74 -35.30 -2.91
C ILE A 537 2.42 -36.66 -2.28
N ASP A 538 1.59 -36.65 -1.25
CA ASP A 538 1.24 -37.88 -0.51
C ASP A 538 0.29 -38.75 -1.34
N LYS A 539 0.85 -39.73 -2.04
CA LYS A 539 0.11 -40.75 -2.82
C LYS A 539 -0.28 -41.99 -1.99
N GLY A 540 0.10 -42.04 -0.71
CA GLY A 540 -0.22 -43.15 0.21
C GLY A 540 0.78 -44.29 0.21
N ASP A 541 1.82 -44.26 -0.64
CA ASP A 541 2.75 -45.37 -0.92
C ASP A 541 4.04 -45.29 -0.08
N ALA A 542 3.97 -44.86 1.19
CA ALA A 542 5.17 -44.78 2.02
C ALA A 542 5.72 -46.18 2.32
N ALA A 543 6.95 -46.45 1.86
CA ALA A 543 7.67 -47.68 2.17
C ALA A 543 7.99 -47.78 3.69
N ALA A 544 7.96 -48.98 4.25
CA ALA A 544 8.30 -49.22 5.63
C ALA A 544 9.81 -49.02 5.83
N VAL A 545 10.19 -48.34 6.92
CA VAL A 545 11.59 -48.06 7.27
C VAL A 545 12.31 -49.36 7.61
N SER A 546 13.46 -49.59 7.00
CA SER A 546 14.24 -50.84 7.14
C SER A 546 15.06 -50.95 8.43
N LEU A 547 15.19 -49.85 9.21
CA LEU A 547 15.86 -49.82 10.52
C LEU A 547 14.89 -50.14 11.67
N SER A 548 15.35 -50.89 12.68
CA SER A 548 14.58 -51.17 13.89
C SER A 548 14.26 -49.87 14.68
N GLU A 549 13.21 -49.93 15.49
CA GLU A 549 12.83 -48.77 16.34
C GLU A 549 13.96 -48.34 17.29
N GLU A 550 14.70 -49.31 17.81
CA GLU A 550 15.89 -49.09 18.64
C GLU A 550 16.97 -48.32 17.86
N ALA A 551 17.33 -48.81 16.65
CA ALA A 551 18.29 -48.13 15.79
C ALA A 551 17.88 -46.72 15.42
N GLN A 552 16.60 -46.49 15.15
CA GLN A 552 16.04 -45.16 14.89
C GLN A 552 16.16 -44.27 16.12
N GLY A 553 15.85 -44.77 17.34
CA GLY A 553 15.96 -44.03 18.57
C GLY A 553 17.37 -43.55 18.88
N VAL A 554 18.34 -44.47 18.79
CA VAL A 554 19.76 -44.16 19.02
C VAL A 554 20.32 -43.20 17.95
N LEU A 555 20.09 -43.46 16.67
CA LEU A 555 20.56 -42.58 15.61
C LEU A 555 19.93 -41.17 15.68
N ARG A 556 18.67 -41.09 16.11
CA ARG A 556 18.01 -39.77 16.31
C ARG A 556 18.79 -38.94 17.32
N GLU A 557 19.04 -39.48 18.53
CA GLU A 557 19.76 -38.76 19.59
C GLU A 557 21.21 -38.43 19.21
N VAL A 558 21.89 -39.32 18.50
CA VAL A 558 23.26 -39.15 17.98
C VAL A 558 23.31 -38.00 16.98
N VAL A 559 22.39 -38.00 15.99
CA VAL A 559 22.36 -36.99 14.90
C VAL A 559 21.87 -35.64 15.40
N GLU A 560 20.80 -35.58 16.21
CA GLU A 560 20.32 -34.36 16.84
C GLU A 560 21.42 -33.70 17.70
N GLY A 561 22.19 -34.51 18.41
CA GLY A 561 23.33 -34.05 19.21
C GLY A 561 24.50 -33.52 18.38
N ALA A 562 24.80 -34.16 17.27
CA ALA A 562 25.87 -33.74 16.37
C ALA A 562 25.52 -32.47 15.59
N ALA A 563 24.24 -32.29 15.26
CA ALA A 563 23.72 -31.16 14.48
C ALA A 563 23.36 -29.92 15.32
N ARG A 564 23.57 -29.92 16.65
CA ARG A 564 23.26 -28.79 17.54
C ARG A 564 24.03 -27.53 17.13
N GLY A 565 23.33 -26.58 16.50
CA GLY A 565 23.72 -25.22 16.17
C GLY A 565 22.70 -24.24 16.74
N GLU A 566 22.48 -23.10 16.07
CA GLU A 566 21.46 -22.11 16.41
C GLU A 566 20.03 -22.59 16.04
N GLU A 567 19.88 -23.60 15.18
CA GLU A 567 18.62 -24.15 14.71
C GLU A 567 18.21 -25.41 15.52
N ARG A 568 16.90 -25.60 15.70
CA ARG A 568 16.38 -26.84 16.25
C ARG A 568 16.39 -27.92 15.17
N VAL A 569 17.06 -29.01 15.43
CA VAL A 569 17.13 -30.17 14.52
C VAL A 569 16.21 -31.26 15.01
N SER A 570 15.37 -31.77 14.13
CA SER A 570 14.56 -32.98 14.31
C SER A 570 14.99 -34.04 13.31
N VAL A 571 15.05 -35.30 13.71
CA VAL A 571 15.51 -36.38 12.84
C VAL A 571 14.34 -37.34 12.51
N ARG A 572 14.16 -37.60 11.22
CA ARG A 572 13.18 -38.56 10.68
C ARG A 572 13.89 -39.62 9.83
N PHE A 573 13.23 -40.77 9.66
CA PHE A 573 13.75 -41.88 8.85
C PHE A 573 12.76 -42.14 7.72
N GLU A 574 13.32 -42.35 6.51
CA GLU A 574 12.57 -42.72 5.33
C GLU A 574 13.33 -43.74 4.50
N GLU A 575 12.60 -44.51 3.69
CA GLU A 575 13.18 -45.48 2.76
C GLU A 575 13.21 -44.83 1.37
N LEU A 576 14.41 -44.33 0.96
CA LEU A 576 14.56 -43.57 -0.29
C LEU A 576 15.33 -44.35 -1.37
N GLY A 577 15.70 -45.60 -1.09
CA GLY A 577 16.53 -46.41 -1.97
C GLY A 577 18.02 -46.24 -1.73
N GLU A 578 18.79 -47.27 -2.11
CA GLU A 578 20.24 -47.34 -1.80
C GLU A 578 21.10 -46.31 -2.56
N THR A 579 20.61 -45.82 -3.69
CA THR A 579 21.31 -44.85 -4.57
C THR A 579 20.95 -43.39 -4.28
N ALA A 580 19.92 -43.12 -3.49
CA ALA A 580 19.56 -41.77 -3.08
C ALA A 580 20.55 -41.23 -2.04
N LEU A 581 20.46 -39.95 -1.70
CA LEU A 581 21.33 -39.32 -0.70
C LEU A 581 21.15 -40.00 0.69
N PRO A 582 22.24 -40.10 1.50
CA PRO A 582 22.18 -40.67 2.84
C PRO A 582 21.34 -39.83 3.82
N ALA A 583 21.31 -38.54 3.62
CA ALA A 583 20.54 -37.61 4.41
C ALA A 583 20.05 -36.45 3.54
N ILE A 584 18.83 -35.97 3.82
CA ILE A 584 18.19 -34.81 3.16
C ILE A 584 17.72 -33.88 4.26
N VAL A 585 17.96 -32.59 4.11
CA VAL A 585 17.45 -31.56 5.02
C VAL A 585 16.15 -31.01 4.45
N THR A 586 15.10 -30.95 5.25
CA THR A 586 13.81 -30.36 4.84
C THR A 586 13.41 -29.29 5.86
N ARG A 587 12.54 -28.35 5.45
CA ARG A 587 12.05 -27.27 6.29
C ARG A 587 10.53 -27.28 6.34
N ASN A 588 9.96 -27.18 7.54
CA ASN A 588 8.52 -27.10 7.67
C ASN A 588 7.95 -25.89 6.92
N GLU A 589 7.02 -26.15 6.01
CA GLU A 589 6.40 -25.15 5.14
C GLU A 589 5.76 -23.99 5.92
N PHE A 590 4.99 -24.31 6.95
CA PHE A 590 4.30 -23.30 7.76
C PHE A 590 5.28 -22.35 8.47
N MET A 591 6.28 -22.91 9.14
CA MET A 591 7.28 -22.09 9.87
C MET A 591 8.05 -21.16 8.94
N ARG A 592 8.32 -21.66 7.73
CA ARG A 592 9.05 -20.87 6.75
C ARG A 592 8.20 -19.77 6.13
N ARG A 593 6.96 -20.02 5.74
CA ARG A 593 6.04 -18.97 5.26
C ARG A 593 5.86 -17.88 6.31
N MET A 594 5.80 -18.26 7.59
CA MET A 594 5.79 -17.31 8.70
C MET A 594 7.05 -16.45 8.72
N HIS A 595 8.22 -17.06 8.51
CA HIS A 595 9.49 -16.33 8.45
C HIS A 595 9.58 -15.39 7.23
N ASP A 596 9.18 -15.86 6.06
CA ASP A 596 9.19 -15.06 4.82
C ASP A 596 8.24 -13.84 4.95
N MET A 597 7.05 -14.02 5.53
CA MET A 597 6.13 -12.91 5.83
C MET A 597 6.70 -11.92 6.85
N GLN A 598 7.43 -12.42 7.87
CA GLN A 598 8.07 -11.58 8.88
C GLN A 598 9.21 -10.72 8.30
N ALA A 599 9.99 -11.26 7.37
CA ALA A 599 11.07 -10.52 6.71
C ALA A 599 10.55 -9.30 5.95
N MET A 600 9.31 -9.33 5.48
CA MET A 600 8.65 -8.23 4.77
C MET A 600 7.99 -7.19 5.69
N SER A 601 7.77 -7.49 6.97
CA SER A 601 7.16 -6.58 7.96
C SER A 601 8.02 -6.49 9.23
N PRO A 602 9.18 -5.81 9.21
CA PRO A 602 10.11 -5.78 10.33
C PRO A 602 9.58 -5.03 11.57
N THR A 603 8.44 -4.35 11.46
CA THR A 603 7.88 -3.52 12.55
C THR A 603 6.95 -4.24 13.50
N ASN A 604 6.68 -5.55 13.32
CA ASN A 604 5.79 -6.29 14.21
C ASN A 604 6.58 -7.15 15.23
N PRO A 605 6.80 -6.67 16.47
CA PRO A 605 7.61 -7.38 17.48
C PRO A 605 6.93 -8.65 18.04
N MET A 606 5.69 -8.94 17.64
CA MET A 606 4.93 -10.08 18.17
C MET A 606 5.48 -11.44 17.74
N PHE A 607 6.31 -11.48 16.71
CA PHE A 607 6.99 -12.67 16.21
C PHE A 607 8.51 -12.58 16.44
N GLY A 608 8.94 -12.19 17.65
CA GLY A 608 10.36 -12.22 17.99
C GLY A 608 11.02 -13.51 17.49
N SER A 609 12.30 -13.49 17.21
CA SER A 609 13.10 -14.54 16.58
C SER A 609 12.64 -15.96 16.95
N MET A 610 11.69 -16.52 16.18
CA MET A 610 11.37 -17.93 16.30
C MET A 610 12.61 -18.72 15.84
N PRO A 611 13.13 -19.64 16.63
CA PRO A 611 14.25 -20.45 16.21
C PRO A 611 13.84 -21.22 14.95
N GLN A 612 14.64 -21.16 13.91
CA GLN A 612 14.44 -21.97 12.71
C GLN A 612 14.58 -23.43 13.11
N SER A 613 13.66 -24.27 12.62
CA SER A 613 13.73 -25.72 12.80
C SER A 613 13.95 -26.38 11.44
N ILE A 614 14.83 -27.35 11.42
CA ILE A 614 15.09 -28.19 10.26
C ILE A 614 14.83 -29.66 10.60
N ASP A 615 14.35 -30.41 9.63
CA ASP A 615 14.23 -31.84 9.72
C ASP A 615 15.36 -32.48 8.90
N VAL A 616 16.16 -33.31 9.55
CA VAL A 616 17.15 -34.18 8.88
C VAL A 616 16.47 -35.52 8.62
N VAL A 617 16.20 -35.81 7.36
CA VAL A 617 15.64 -37.11 6.94
C VAL A 617 16.79 -38.07 6.60
N LEU A 618 16.95 -39.10 7.42
CA LEU A 618 17.94 -40.15 7.18
C LEU A 618 17.35 -41.27 6.30
N ASN A 619 18.06 -41.59 5.23
CA ASN A 619 17.69 -42.68 4.32
C ASN A 619 18.08 -44.03 4.92
N SER A 620 17.09 -44.77 5.43
CA SER A 620 17.31 -46.06 6.13
C SER A 620 17.89 -47.17 5.26
N SER A 621 17.68 -47.10 3.95
CA SER A 621 18.27 -48.08 3.01
C SER A 621 19.73 -47.79 2.65
N HIS A 622 20.19 -46.54 2.83
CA HIS A 622 21.51 -46.13 2.36
C HIS A 622 22.66 -46.82 3.13
N PRO A 623 23.70 -47.35 2.46
CA PRO A 623 24.80 -48.06 3.10
C PRO A 623 25.54 -47.27 4.18
N LEU A 624 25.69 -45.94 4.01
CA LEU A 624 26.32 -45.08 5.03
C LEU A 624 25.46 -44.98 6.30
N VAL A 625 24.15 -44.92 6.22
CA VAL A 625 23.26 -44.85 7.38
C VAL A 625 23.26 -46.19 8.13
N LYS A 626 23.24 -47.30 7.40
CA LYS A 626 23.42 -48.65 7.98
C LYS A 626 24.77 -48.79 8.67
N ARG A 627 25.83 -48.19 8.12
CA ARG A 627 27.15 -48.15 8.73
C ARG A 627 27.18 -47.27 9.98
N MET A 628 26.54 -46.09 9.92
CA MET A 628 26.40 -45.20 11.12
C MET A 628 25.76 -45.95 12.28
N TRP A 629 24.70 -46.76 12.01
CA TRP A 629 24.07 -47.58 13.02
C TRP A 629 25.07 -48.60 13.61
N LYS A 630 25.78 -49.37 12.79
CA LYS A 630 26.75 -50.37 13.26
C LYS A 630 27.87 -49.76 14.09
N GLU A 631 28.38 -48.60 13.70
CA GLU A 631 29.41 -47.90 14.45
C GLU A 631 28.84 -47.34 15.80
N ALA A 632 27.62 -46.81 15.82
CA ALA A 632 26.96 -46.31 17.02
C ALA A 632 26.60 -47.46 17.98
N GLU A 633 26.06 -48.59 17.47
CA GLU A 633 25.77 -49.79 18.24
C GLU A 633 27.03 -50.35 18.97
N ALA A 634 28.14 -50.42 18.24
CA ALA A 634 29.40 -50.90 18.79
C ALA A 634 30.00 -49.90 19.80
N GLY A 635 29.98 -48.59 19.48
CA GLY A 635 30.56 -47.53 20.31
C GLY A 635 29.76 -47.18 21.58
N LEU A 636 28.45 -47.36 21.51
CA LEU A 636 27.52 -47.00 22.62
C LEU A 636 26.88 -48.22 23.28
N SER A 637 27.38 -49.44 23.05
CA SER A 637 26.78 -50.67 23.57
C SER A 637 26.64 -50.71 25.10
N GLY A 638 27.60 -50.13 25.84
CA GLY A 638 27.54 -50.01 27.27
C GLY A 638 26.48 -49.05 27.77
N GLU A 639 26.41 -47.90 27.13
CA GLU A 639 25.48 -46.82 27.42
C GLU A 639 24.02 -47.20 27.09
N ILE A 640 23.81 -47.89 25.95
CA ILE A 640 22.50 -48.42 25.54
C ILE A 640 21.99 -49.37 26.62
N LYS A 641 22.78 -50.41 26.99
CA LYS A 641 22.39 -51.39 28.01
C LYS A 641 22.16 -50.78 29.39
N SER A 642 23.03 -49.86 29.79
CA SER A 642 22.89 -49.19 31.10
C SER A 642 21.66 -48.29 31.19
N SER A 643 21.37 -47.55 30.12
CA SER A 643 20.18 -46.68 30.06
C SER A 643 18.88 -47.50 30.02
N GLU A 644 18.85 -48.60 29.27
CA GLU A 644 17.69 -49.49 29.25
C GLU A 644 17.42 -50.15 30.62
N ALA A 645 18.48 -50.58 31.30
CA ALA A 645 18.34 -51.14 32.65
C ALA A 645 17.76 -50.15 33.65
N ILE A 646 17.94 -48.83 33.45
CA ILE A 646 17.38 -47.78 34.32
C ILE A 646 15.97 -47.40 33.83
N LEU A 647 15.80 -47.17 32.55
CA LEU A 647 14.55 -46.64 32.02
C LEU A 647 13.40 -47.64 32.02
N LYS A 648 13.67 -48.91 31.64
CA LYS A 648 12.63 -49.90 31.49
C LYS A 648 11.83 -50.14 32.77
N PRO A 649 12.44 -50.35 33.96
CA PRO A 649 11.65 -50.47 35.19
C PRO A 649 10.83 -49.26 35.56
N LEU A 650 11.36 -48.04 35.30
CA LEU A 650 10.67 -46.80 35.60
C LEU A 650 9.47 -46.59 34.68
N GLU A 651 9.62 -46.89 33.40
CA GLU A 651 8.56 -46.79 32.39
C GLU A 651 7.46 -47.86 32.61
N GLU A 652 7.83 -49.10 33.00
CA GLU A 652 6.88 -50.14 33.36
C GLU A 652 6.05 -49.74 34.57
N GLU A 653 6.69 -49.16 35.61
CA GLU A 653 5.99 -48.70 36.81
C GLU A 653 5.05 -47.51 36.48
N LEU A 654 5.52 -46.57 35.67
CA LEU A 654 4.71 -45.44 35.25
C LEU A 654 3.50 -45.89 34.41
N GLN A 655 3.69 -46.87 33.52
CA GLN A 655 2.60 -47.46 32.75
C GLN A 655 1.58 -48.14 33.65
N ALA A 656 2.00 -48.91 34.63
CA ALA A 656 1.11 -49.56 35.61
C ALA A 656 0.26 -48.53 36.41
N ILE A 657 0.86 -47.39 36.79
CA ILE A 657 0.11 -46.31 37.45
C ILE A 657 -0.90 -45.69 36.48
N ASN A 658 -0.50 -45.43 35.24
CA ASN A 658 -1.37 -44.82 34.26
C ASN A 658 -2.54 -45.75 33.88
N GLU A 659 -2.36 -47.05 33.77
CA GLU A 659 -3.43 -48.00 33.50
C GLU A 659 -4.43 -48.11 34.64
N ARG A 660 -3.98 -48.16 35.90
CA ARG A 660 -4.90 -48.23 37.06
C ARG A 660 -5.62 -46.91 37.33
N THR A 661 -5.11 -45.78 36.85
CA THR A 661 -5.74 -44.46 36.99
C THR A 661 -6.50 -44.03 35.73
N LYS A 662 -6.56 -44.84 34.69
CA LYS A 662 -7.23 -44.57 33.41
C LYS A 662 -8.73 -44.33 33.60
N GLY A 663 -9.23 -43.19 33.16
CA GLY A 663 -10.65 -42.81 33.30
C GLY A 663 -11.05 -42.25 34.66
N VAL A 664 -10.12 -42.12 35.62
CA VAL A 664 -10.37 -41.47 36.91
C VAL A 664 -10.11 -39.97 36.77
N GLU A 665 -11.09 -39.14 37.24
CA GLU A 665 -10.87 -37.69 37.28
C GLU A 665 -9.62 -37.37 38.13
N TYR A 666 -8.80 -36.43 37.65
CA TYR A 666 -7.51 -36.10 38.27
C TYR A 666 -7.60 -35.87 39.78
N ASP A 667 -8.66 -35.19 40.25
CA ASP A 667 -8.85 -34.88 41.68
C ASP A 667 -9.14 -36.12 42.52
N LYS A 668 -9.65 -37.18 41.92
CA LYS A 668 -10.00 -38.48 42.56
C LYS A 668 -8.86 -39.51 42.54
N VAL A 669 -7.77 -39.21 41.79
CA VAL A 669 -6.59 -40.09 41.80
C VAL A 669 -5.93 -40.02 43.16
N PRO A 670 -5.52 -41.19 43.79
CA PRO A 670 -4.84 -41.24 45.06
C PRO A 670 -3.61 -40.32 45.10
N ALA A 671 -3.42 -39.59 46.20
CA ALA A 671 -2.32 -38.66 46.35
C ALA A 671 -0.95 -39.33 46.22
N GLU A 672 -0.85 -40.59 46.64
CA GLU A 672 0.35 -41.40 46.55
C GLU A 672 0.70 -41.72 45.09
N ASP A 673 -0.30 -42.04 44.25
CA ASP A 673 -0.10 -42.30 42.81
C ASP A 673 0.25 -41.00 42.07
N LYS A 674 -0.31 -39.86 42.45
CA LYS A 674 0.07 -38.57 41.88
C LYS A 674 1.55 -38.24 42.12
N LYS A 675 1.95 -38.34 43.39
CA LYS A 675 3.32 -38.07 43.82
C LYS A 675 4.31 -39.03 43.14
N ARG A 676 3.99 -40.34 43.18
CA ARG A 676 4.85 -41.35 42.57
C ARG A 676 4.99 -41.17 41.04
N ARG A 677 3.93 -40.77 40.38
CA ARG A 677 3.93 -40.46 38.95
C ARG A 677 4.83 -39.26 38.66
N GLU A 678 4.80 -38.22 39.50
CA GLU A 678 5.67 -37.04 39.35
C GLU A 678 7.14 -37.40 39.54
N GLU A 679 7.45 -38.17 40.60
CA GLU A 679 8.81 -38.70 40.85
C GLU A 679 9.32 -39.56 39.68
N LEU A 680 8.46 -40.40 39.08
CA LEU A 680 8.81 -41.25 37.96
C LEU A 680 9.06 -40.39 36.69
N TYR A 681 8.25 -39.38 36.45
CA TYR A 681 8.50 -38.45 35.35
C TYR A 681 9.86 -37.72 35.47
N GLU A 682 10.16 -37.24 36.68
CA GLU A 682 11.45 -36.60 36.95
C GLU A 682 12.63 -37.56 36.75
N ALA A 683 12.51 -38.78 37.29
CA ALA A 683 13.56 -39.81 37.15
C ALA A 683 13.77 -40.26 35.70
N ILE A 684 12.68 -40.47 34.97
CA ILE A 684 12.73 -40.84 33.55
C ILE A 684 13.34 -39.70 32.72
N ASP A 685 12.95 -38.43 32.98
CA ASP A 685 13.50 -37.28 32.24
C ASP A 685 14.99 -37.08 32.52
N ALA A 686 15.41 -37.26 33.79
CA ALA A 686 16.82 -37.22 34.17
C ALA A 686 17.64 -38.32 33.47
N ALA A 687 17.15 -39.57 33.47
CA ALA A 687 17.81 -40.68 32.81
C ALA A 687 17.87 -40.52 31.26
N LYS A 688 16.78 -40.04 30.67
CA LYS A 688 16.72 -39.71 29.24
C LYS A 688 17.66 -38.57 28.87
N LYS A 689 17.80 -37.57 29.74
CA LYS A 689 18.74 -36.47 29.53
C LYS A 689 20.19 -36.95 29.57
N GLU A 690 20.56 -37.75 30.55
CA GLU A 690 21.91 -38.30 30.65
C GLU A 690 22.25 -39.15 29.41
N ARG A 691 21.33 -40.01 28.97
CA ARG A 691 21.50 -40.78 27.71
C ARG A 691 21.70 -39.89 26.52
N ARG A 692 20.81 -38.89 26.37
CA ARG A 692 20.92 -37.93 25.22
C ARG A 692 22.27 -37.19 25.24
N ASP A 693 22.76 -36.77 26.38
CA ASP A 693 24.03 -36.07 26.51
C ASP A 693 25.22 -36.93 26.08
N LYS A 694 25.24 -38.20 26.48
CA LYS A 694 26.28 -39.17 26.05
C LYS A 694 26.21 -39.48 24.54
N PHE A 695 25.00 -39.68 24.00
CA PHE A 695 24.81 -39.95 22.59
C PHE A 695 25.12 -38.74 21.73
N ALA A 696 24.81 -37.54 22.19
CA ALA A 696 25.20 -36.29 21.55
C ALA A 696 26.73 -36.09 21.53
N GLU A 697 27.40 -36.43 22.61
CA GLU A 697 28.86 -36.37 22.68
C GLU A 697 29.51 -37.34 21.68
N TYR A 698 29.01 -38.59 21.61
CA TYR A 698 29.42 -39.55 20.61
C TYR A 698 29.22 -39.02 19.18
N GLY A 699 28.01 -38.50 18.89
CA GLY A 699 27.69 -37.94 17.57
C GLY A 699 28.63 -36.81 17.14
N LYS A 700 28.94 -35.89 18.06
CA LYS A 700 29.91 -34.78 17.80
C LYS A 700 31.31 -35.26 17.46
N ASN A 701 31.73 -36.37 18.04
CA ASN A 701 33.07 -36.92 17.86
C ASN A 701 33.16 -37.94 16.73
N ASN A 702 32.02 -38.41 16.18
CA ASN A 702 31.97 -39.37 15.10
C ASN A 702 32.13 -38.70 13.72
N VAL A 703 33.20 -39.03 13.01
CA VAL A 703 33.54 -38.44 11.69
C VAL A 703 32.48 -38.72 10.65
N LEU A 704 31.93 -39.94 10.62
CA LEU A 704 30.95 -40.36 9.63
C LEU A 704 29.62 -39.62 9.81
N VAL A 705 29.16 -39.51 11.06
CA VAL A 705 27.93 -38.77 11.43
C VAL A 705 28.06 -37.29 11.01
N GLY A 706 29.16 -36.63 11.41
CA GLY A 706 29.41 -35.25 11.03
C GLY A 706 29.49 -35.06 9.52
N GLN A 707 30.11 -36.01 8.79
CA GLN A 707 30.24 -35.89 7.33
C GLN A 707 28.87 -36.02 6.62
N VAL A 708 28.02 -36.94 7.05
CA VAL A 708 26.70 -37.18 6.44
C VAL A 708 25.78 -35.94 6.71
N ILE A 709 25.81 -35.38 7.92
CA ILE A 709 24.99 -34.21 8.26
C ILE A 709 25.48 -32.98 7.45
N ASP A 710 26.79 -32.73 7.46
CA ASP A 710 27.35 -31.58 6.77
C ASP A 710 27.18 -31.67 5.24
N LEU A 711 27.17 -32.87 4.66
CA LEU A 711 26.86 -33.09 3.25
C LEU A 711 25.39 -32.69 2.95
N ALA A 712 24.45 -33.06 3.82
CA ALA A 712 23.05 -32.71 3.67
C ALA A 712 22.82 -31.19 3.85
N LEU A 713 23.50 -30.55 4.78
CA LEU A 713 23.48 -29.10 4.99
C LEU A 713 24.10 -28.35 3.80
N LEU A 714 25.21 -28.86 3.26
CA LEU A 714 25.89 -28.27 2.08
C LEU A 714 24.98 -28.28 0.86
N SER A 715 24.28 -29.39 0.62
CA SER A 715 23.32 -29.53 -0.49
C SER A 715 22.18 -28.51 -0.44
N ASN A 716 21.95 -27.91 0.72
CA ASN A 716 20.93 -26.89 0.97
C ASN A 716 21.49 -25.49 1.16
N ASN A 717 22.77 -25.27 0.82
CA ASN A 717 23.44 -23.98 0.99
C ASN A 717 23.41 -23.47 2.46
N MET A 718 23.28 -24.39 3.42
CA MET A 718 23.20 -24.09 4.86
C MET A 718 24.55 -24.20 5.56
N LEU A 719 25.56 -24.81 4.94
CA LEU A 719 26.88 -24.96 5.50
C LEU A 719 27.77 -23.77 5.10
N LYS A 720 28.14 -22.94 6.05
CA LYS A 720 28.90 -21.69 5.84
C LYS A 720 30.00 -21.52 6.87
N GLY A 721 30.93 -20.62 6.57
CA GLY A 721 31.97 -20.19 7.50
C GLY A 721 32.85 -21.32 8.01
N GLU A 722 33.10 -21.37 9.33
CA GLU A 722 33.94 -22.37 9.99
C GLU A 722 33.43 -23.81 9.83
N ALA A 723 32.11 -24.01 9.79
CA ALA A 723 31.54 -25.34 9.57
C ALA A 723 31.87 -25.89 8.17
N LEU A 724 31.79 -25.03 7.15
CA LEU A 724 32.20 -25.40 5.79
C LEU A 724 33.71 -25.73 5.73
N GLN A 725 34.55 -24.96 6.40
CA GLN A 725 35.98 -25.23 6.45
C GLN A 725 36.26 -26.60 7.10
N ARG A 726 35.65 -26.90 8.24
CA ARG A 726 35.76 -28.21 8.90
C ARG A 726 35.29 -29.37 8.04
N PHE A 727 34.21 -29.18 7.30
CA PHE A 727 33.71 -30.17 6.34
C PHE A 727 34.75 -30.46 5.23
N VAL A 728 35.35 -29.39 4.66
CA VAL A 728 36.37 -29.53 3.60
C VAL A 728 37.60 -30.25 4.15
N GLU A 729 38.08 -29.91 5.33
CA GLU A 729 39.23 -30.58 5.97
C GLU A 729 38.97 -32.07 6.21
N ARG A 730 37.79 -32.42 6.72
CA ARG A 730 37.38 -33.84 6.87
C ARG A 730 37.27 -34.58 5.54
N SER A 731 36.68 -33.91 4.53
CA SER A 731 36.54 -34.48 3.20
C SER A 731 37.90 -34.80 2.57
N VAL A 732 38.88 -33.88 2.70
CA VAL A 732 40.24 -34.08 2.23
C VAL A 732 40.91 -35.26 2.97
N ALA A 733 40.76 -35.33 4.29
CA ALA A 733 41.30 -36.42 5.08
C ALA A 733 40.74 -37.80 4.69
N ILE A 734 39.43 -37.86 4.41
CA ILE A 734 38.75 -39.10 3.93
C ILE A 734 39.32 -39.52 2.56
N VAL A 735 39.47 -38.60 1.60
CA VAL A 735 40.01 -38.86 0.26
C VAL A 735 41.46 -39.35 0.33
N VAL A 736 42.31 -38.67 1.14
CA VAL A 736 43.69 -39.11 1.34
C VAL A 736 43.78 -40.50 1.98
N GLY A 737 42.97 -40.77 3.01
CA GLY A 737 42.92 -42.08 3.65
C GLY A 737 42.39 -43.18 2.76
N ALA A 738 41.52 -42.90 1.77
CA ALA A 738 41.02 -43.85 0.79
C ALA A 738 42.09 -44.20 -0.28
N GLN A 739 43.03 -43.32 -0.57
CA GLN A 739 44.16 -43.58 -1.50
C GLN A 739 45.27 -44.44 -0.92
N GLN A 740 45.31 -44.58 0.43
CA GLN A 740 46.33 -45.37 1.12
C GLN A 740 45.89 -46.81 1.42
N LYS A 741 44.68 -47.18 1.10
CA LYS A 741 44.13 -48.56 1.11
C LYS A 741 44.01 -49.12 -0.32
#